data_7a87c0489abb32373911bad8395c5f68
#
_entry.id   7a87c0489abb32373911bad8395c5f68
#
_cell.length_a   1.000
_cell.length_b   1.000
_cell.length_c   1.000
_cell.angle_alpha   90.00
_cell.angle_beta   90.00
_cell.angle_gamma   90.00
#
_symmetry.space_group_name_H-M   'P 1'
#
loop_
_entity.id
_entity.type
_entity.pdbx_description
1 polymer ?
#
loop_
_entity_poly.entity_id
_entity_poly.type
_entity_poly.pdbx_seq_one_letter_code
_entity_poly.pdbx_strand_id
1 'polypeptide(L)'
;MLFQATFVESKSKKGVPGRWRKQSAAQLNGLYMCDFDHVENPRQVYADWGSRARMEELGVLLAYVTPSGLGLKLVAMADAERGNLIDNARWLASQLGMETDEACKDASRLSFISTTDDILYINDKIFTYDNKEFERKYGDAYRTGDSSGNLFGADSAGSGNGNGWGRGVGNGVDGKTGDEPATKVGSVAGQEVGDDWDVNNCKNLERDEEGNICFEKVPYRKIVEEYVKQKNGDPGTGTRHAWLLSMARNFRYICDFDKRLLLHVLMLSKAGTEVASERGIKEIQDIVTSNISQPAYAGFPKYIRMACEGCGINLGASKSGLPVEQARIDYAYWWKELEPLLDGGYKEAVRDIDDFNKLGGVLTAGAMFGTYLTKCYWYHYDGNPYRLSYIVYVIGNPASGKSFAIRQDKAIMKLLRDQDAAGRAWEQQMKEEQQKRQQSSKEAKKDALPVEHPVIRYVPSSISNAVFYKRSMDAKAEVQGREMHLHLYTMESELATALRAQVGSWAGKHDIELKSFQNEYAGVDFANAQSTNGIIQCNWNQVMTSTMDGLRKKLAQGDINDGFVTRLSIWVMPNNDYKMIDKSGKKKTIEEDSPLEKWGAILQDVEGEIDVPELVDYCYDWCKRQCDMARLEDDELVDYFRKRVPIYMMRYTIPRIVMREYQNFRQTGKWRVQADDLKFAKLIGDYLMYIQIYLFGSKIEQAKEKIAEDVRPRIRKSKFAVFFESLSETFTIEEFERNYSSKNSAKVIMSRLVNLGVVERIKVGQYRKLVEDLNDTPAYKVEES
;
A
#
# COMPACT_ATOMS: atom_id res chain seq x y z
N MET A 1 28.95 6.87 -10.59
CA MET A 1 29.92 6.30 -11.52
C MET A 1 29.19 5.42 -12.54
N LEU A 2 29.73 5.25 -13.73
CA LEU A 2 29.23 4.33 -14.76
C LEU A 2 30.27 3.24 -14.93
N PHE A 3 29.85 1.99 -14.86
CA PHE A 3 30.75 0.85 -14.99
C PHE A 3 30.58 0.09 -16.30
N GLN A 4 29.36 0.00 -16.82
CA GLN A 4 28.97 -0.97 -17.86
C GLN A 4 29.07 -0.42 -19.28
N ALA A 5 29.18 0.89 -19.45
CA ALA A 5 29.25 1.50 -20.77
C ALA A 5 29.99 2.84 -20.79
N THR A 6 30.54 3.18 -21.96
CA THR A 6 30.92 4.53 -22.36
C THR A 6 29.89 5.11 -23.32
N PHE A 7 29.99 6.41 -23.69
CA PHE A 7 29.03 7.05 -24.58
C PHE A 7 29.74 7.76 -25.72
N VAL A 8 29.28 7.51 -26.95
CA VAL A 8 29.71 8.26 -28.12
C VAL A 8 29.04 9.61 -28.18
N GLU A 9 29.60 10.52 -29.03
CA GLU A 9 28.99 11.82 -29.27
C GLU A 9 27.57 11.70 -29.81
N SER A 10 26.64 12.43 -29.18
CA SER A 10 25.23 12.48 -29.55
C SER A 10 24.66 13.86 -29.24
N LYS A 11 23.44 14.13 -29.67
CA LYS A 11 22.77 15.42 -29.35
C LYS A 11 21.90 15.25 -28.10
N SER A 12 21.92 16.24 -27.18
CA SER A 12 20.99 16.30 -26.07
C SER A 12 19.54 16.44 -26.55
N LYS A 13 18.57 16.35 -25.63
CA LYS A 13 17.16 16.67 -25.95
C LYS A 13 16.96 18.09 -26.45
N LYS A 14 17.88 18.99 -26.15
CA LYS A 14 17.90 20.40 -26.62
C LYS A 14 18.80 20.60 -27.86
N GLY A 15 19.26 19.54 -28.52
CA GLY A 15 20.06 19.61 -29.72
C GLY A 15 21.55 19.89 -29.52
N VAL A 16 22.04 20.03 -28.30
CA VAL A 16 23.45 20.32 -27.98
C VAL A 16 24.30 19.07 -28.20
N PRO A 17 25.39 19.13 -29.01
CA PRO A 17 26.28 18.00 -29.20
C PRO A 17 27.14 17.74 -27.94
N GLY A 18 27.46 16.45 -27.70
CA GLY A 18 28.30 16.03 -26.58
C GLY A 18 28.11 14.53 -26.27
N ARG A 19 28.83 14.03 -25.29
CA ARG A 19 28.70 12.63 -24.82
C ARG A 19 27.61 12.55 -23.76
N TRP A 20 26.39 12.36 -24.23
CA TRP A 20 25.21 12.32 -23.36
C TRP A 20 24.89 10.89 -22.97
N ARG A 21 24.50 10.68 -21.69
CA ARG A 21 24.01 9.40 -21.19
C ARG A 21 22.67 9.05 -21.84
N LYS A 22 22.75 8.34 -22.96
CA LYS A 22 21.61 7.84 -23.73
C LYS A 22 21.85 6.39 -24.12
N GLN A 23 20.84 5.55 -24.04
CA GLN A 23 20.92 4.17 -24.48
C GLN A 23 21.41 4.06 -25.93
N SER A 24 20.88 4.86 -26.84
CA SER A 24 21.26 4.89 -28.25
C SER A 24 22.70 5.35 -28.54
N ALA A 25 23.40 5.89 -27.57
CA ALA A 25 24.80 6.33 -27.67
C ALA A 25 25.74 5.51 -26.80
N ALA A 26 25.24 4.48 -26.13
CA ALA A 26 26.03 3.64 -25.25
C ALA A 26 26.90 2.66 -26.05
N GLN A 27 28.12 2.50 -25.59
CA GLN A 27 29.03 1.44 -26.01
C GLN A 27 29.35 0.58 -24.81
N LEU A 28 28.95 -0.68 -24.84
CA LEU A 28 29.19 -1.63 -23.77
C LEU A 28 30.70 -1.95 -23.68
N ASN A 29 31.23 -1.97 -22.47
CA ASN A 29 32.62 -2.34 -22.22
C ASN A 29 32.78 -3.77 -21.70
N GLY A 30 31.70 -4.54 -21.60
CA GLY A 30 31.69 -5.88 -21.10
C GLY A 30 31.86 -5.99 -19.58
N LEU A 31 31.65 -4.92 -18.83
CA LEU A 31 31.43 -4.99 -17.39
C LEU A 31 29.94 -5.07 -17.11
N TYR A 32 29.57 -5.82 -16.09
CA TYR A 32 28.22 -5.82 -15.56
C TYR A 32 28.21 -5.60 -14.05
N MET A 33 27.08 -5.23 -13.52
CA MET A 33 26.92 -4.86 -12.12
C MET A 33 25.80 -5.69 -11.48
N CYS A 34 26.08 -6.26 -10.31
CA CYS A 34 25.08 -6.81 -9.41
C CYS A 34 24.85 -5.86 -8.26
N ASP A 35 23.58 -5.64 -7.93
CA ASP A 35 23.13 -4.83 -6.81
C ASP A 35 22.32 -5.73 -5.89
N PHE A 36 22.83 -5.94 -4.68
CA PHE A 36 22.18 -6.74 -3.64
C PHE A 36 21.70 -5.79 -2.57
N ASP A 37 20.43 -5.48 -2.61
CA ASP A 37 19.78 -4.60 -1.64
C ASP A 37 19.28 -5.39 -0.42
N HIS A 38 19.09 -4.69 0.69
CA HIS A 38 18.56 -5.24 1.95
C HIS A 38 19.40 -6.39 2.55
N VAL A 39 20.71 -6.27 2.47
CA VAL A 39 21.65 -7.22 3.03
C VAL A 39 21.95 -6.84 4.48
N GLU A 40 21.54 -7.68 5.42
CA GLU A 40 21.98 -7.54 6.82
C GLU A 40 23.48 -7.87 6.93
N ASN A 41 24.24 -7.03 7.58
CA ASN A 41 25.70 -7.18 7.75
C ASN A 41 26.46 -7.40 6.43
N PRO A 42 26.48 -6.48 5.46
CA PRO A 42 27.07 -6.68 4.15
C PRO A 42 28.55 -7.11 4.18
N ARG A 43 29.31 -6.63 5.17
CA ARG A 43 30.72 -7.00 5.35
C ARG A 43 30.87 -8.48 5.72
N GLN A 44 29.99 -9.00 6.58
CA GLN A 44 30.00 -10.41 6.97
C GLN A 44 29.59 -11.29 5.79
N VAL A 45 28.52 -10.94 5.09
CA VAL A 45 28.08 -11.65 3.86
C VAL A 45 29.19 -11.71 2.83
N TYR A 46 29.90 -10.60 2.60
CA TYR A 46 31.06 -10.61 1.71
C TYR A 46 32.18 -11.53 2.23
N ALA A 47 32.47 -11.52 3.53
CA ALA A 47 33.47 -12.40 4.12
C ALA A 47 33.08 -13.88 3.98
N ASP A 48 31.82 -14.21 4.09
CA ASP A 48 31.29 -15.58 3.94
C ASP A 48 31.37 -16.07 2.49
N TRP A 49 31.43 -15.18 1.49
CA TRP A 49 31.66 -15.56 0.09
C TRP A 49 33.10 -16.07 -0.19
N GLY A 50 34.02 -15.84 0.73
CA GLY A 50 35.35 -16.43 0.71
C GLY A 50 36.45 -15.44 0.35
N SER A 51 37.56 -16.02 -0.18
CA SER A 51 38.81 -15.31 -0.36
C SER A 51 38.88 -14.42 -1.61
N ARG A 52 39.89 -13.54 -1.67
CA ARG A 52 40.24 -12.77 -2.85
C ARG A 52 40.37 -13.64 -4.13
N ALA A 53 40.93 -14.86 -4.00
CA ALA A 53 41.06 -15.79 -5.12
C ALA A 53 39.71 -16.20 -5.71
N ARG A 54 38.66 -16.37 -4.87
CA ARG A 54 37.31 -16.67 -5.35
C ARG A 54 36.69 -15.50 -6.11
N MET A 55 36.91 -14.26 -5.66
CA MET A 55 36.44 -13.07 -6.39
C MET A 55 37.09 -12.99 -7.76
N GLU A 56 38.39 -13.34 -7.88
CA GLU A 56 39.12 -13.38 -9.15
C GLU A 56 38.58 -14.49 -10.06
N GLU A 57 38.29 -15.67 -9.52
CA GLU A 57 37.70 -16.80 -10.25
C GLU A 57 36.31 -16.47 -10.79
N LEU A 58 35.47 -15.75 -10.00
CA LEU A 58 34.17 -15.29 -10.41
C LEU A 58 34.19 -14.08 -11.36
N GLY A 59 35.38 -13.55 -11.66
CA GLY A 59 35.54 -12.38 -12.53
C GLY A 59 35.16 -11.07 -11.91
N VAL A 60 35.03 -11.00 -10.59
CA VAL A 60 34.68 -9.76 -9.86
C VAL A 60 35.89 -8.82 -9.88
N LEU A 61 35.67 -7.56 -10.21
CA LEU A 61 36.69 -6.51 -10.21
C LEU A 61 36.52 -5.48 -9.12
N LEU A 62 35.28 -5.29 -8.60
CA LEU A 62 34.98 -4.38 -7.52
C LEU A 62 33.87 -4.95 -6.67
N ALA A 63 34.01 -4.89 -5.36
CA ALA A 63 32.94 -5.13 -4.40
C ALA A 63 32.96 -4.04 -3.32
N TYR A 64 31.81 -3.47 -3.00
CA TYR A 64 31.70 -2.45 -1.96
C TYR A 64 30.33 -2.44 -1.28
N VAL A 65 30.31 -1.96 -0.03
CA VAL A 65 29.07 -1.71 0.71
C VAL A 65 28.41 -0.45 0.16
N THR A 66 27.13 -0.52 -0.15
CA THR A 66 26.39 0.64 -0.67
C THR A 66 26.32 1.78 0.36
N PRO A 67 26.13 3.05 -0.05
CA PRO A 67 26.10 4.19 0.88
C PRO A 67 25.02 4.09 1.95
N SER A 68 23.99 3.26 1.75
CA SER A 68 22.96 2.99 2.76
C SER A 68 23.48 2.12 3.92
N GLY A 69 24.62 1.44 3.74
CA GLY A 69 25.14 0.46 4.68
C GLY A 69 24.39 -0.88 4.69
N LEU A 70 23.33 -1.03 3.87
CA LEU A 70 22.41 -2.16 3.84
C LEU A 70 22.41 -2.85 2.47
N GLY A 71 23.50 -2.84 1.75
CA GLY A 71 23.60 -3.51 0.47
C GLY A 71 25.04 -3.74 0.04
N LEU A 72 25.22 -4.66 -0.90
CA LEU A 72 26.48 -4.97 -1.55
C LEU A 72 26.35 -4.72 -3.04
N LYS A 73 27.37 -4.13 -3.62
CA LYS A 73 27.44 -3.92 -5.06
C LYS A 73 28.73 -4.51 -5.60
N LEU A 74 28.58 -5.33 -6.64
CA LEU A 74 29.67 -5.98 -7.32
C LEU A 74 29.73 -5.53 -8.78
N VAL A 75 30.94 -5.33 -9.31
CA VAL A 75 31.20 -5.11 -10.73
C VAL A 75 32.08 -6.23 -11.20
N ALA A 76 31.69 -6.92 -12.27
CA ALA A 76 32.40 -8.08 -12.77
C ALA A 76 32.53 -8.07 -14.30
N MET A 77 33.43 -8.92 -14.83
CA MET A 77 33.65 -9.10 -16.26
C MET A 77 32.59 -10.00 -16.87
N ALA A 78 31.90 -9.52 -17.89
CA ALA A 78 30.89 -10.28 -18.62
C ALA A 78 31.55 -11.33 -19.56
N ASP A 79 30.96 -12.50 -19.56
CA ASP A 79 31.24 -13.56 -20.52
C ASP A 79 30.15 -13.54 -21.61
N ALA A 80 30.57 -13.31 -22.84
CA ALA A 80 29.67 -13.23 -23.99
C ALA A 80 28.97 -14.57 -24.31
N GLU A 81 29.50 -15.68 -23.87
CA GLU A 81 28.90 -17.00 -24.09
C GLU A 81 27.81 -17.32 -23.04
N ARG A 82 27.83 -16.66 -21.87
CA ARG A 82 26.78 -16.78 -20.89
C ARG A 82 25.51 -16.03 -21.26
N GLY A 83 25.61 -15.04 -22.13
CA GLY A 83 24.48 -14.22 -22.51
C GLY A 83 24.76 -12.73 -22.29
N ASN A 84 23.70 -11.94 -22.15
CA ASN A 84 23.75 -10.49 -22.01
C ASN A 84 24.11 -10.03 -20.58
N LEU A 85 23.97 -8.73 -20.27
CA LEU A 85 24.33 -8.18 -18.96
C LEU A 85 23.55 -8.82 -17.82
N ILE A 86 22.23 -9.05 -17.99
CA ILE A 86 21.41 -9.62 -16.93
C ILE A 86 21.66 -11.12 -16.75
N ASP A 87 21.96 -11.85 -17.82
CA ASP A 87 22.28 -13.27 -17.73
C ASP A 87 23.58 -13.48 -16.95
N ASN A 88 24.57 -12.62 -17.18
CA ASN A 88 25.81 -12.60 -16.41
C ASN A 88 25.58 -12.22 -14.94
N ALA A 89 24.72 -11.21 -14.68
CA ALA A 89 24.39 -10.80 -13.31
C ALA A 89 23.64 -11.90 -12.55
N ARG A 90 22.68 -12.57 -13.17
CA ARG A 90 21.96 -13.71 -12.58
C ARG A 90 22.88 -14.89 -12.30
N TRP A 91 23.83 -15.15 -13.22
CA TRP A 91 24.80 -16.18 -13.00
C TRP A 91 25.68 -15.89 -11.76
N LEU A 92 26.24 -14.68 -11.64
CA LEU A 92 27.06 -14.31 -10.49
C LEU A 92 26.24 -14.36 -9.19
N ALA A 93 25.02 -13.83 -9.21
CA ALA A 93 24.11 -13.88 -8.06
C ALA A 93 23.87 -15.34 -7.62
N SER A 94 23.64 -16.26 -8.56
CA SER A 94 23.45 -17.69 -8.26
C SER A 94 24.70 -18.34 -7.64
N GLN A 95 25.90 -17.96 -8.08
CA GLN A 95 27.17 -18.45 -7.51
C GLN A 95 27.41 -17.98 -6.08
N LEU A 96 26.78 -16.85 -5.70
CA LEU A 96 26.89 -16.24 -4.38
C LEU A 96 25.67 -16.53 -3.48
N GLY A 97 24.68 -17.28 -4.01
CA GLY A 97 23.44 -17.58 -3.27
C GLY A 97 22.56 -16.36 -3.02
N MET A 98 22.60 -15.35 -3.90
CA MET A 98 21.89 -14.07 -3.78
C MET A 98 20.95 -13.84 -4.96
N GLU A 99 20.01 -12.90 -4.78
CA GLU A 99 19.19 -12.35 -5.86
C GLU A 99 19.67 -10.95 -6.22
N THR A 100 19.87 -10.63 -7.50
CA THR A 100 20.31 -9.31 -7.96
C THR A 100 19.15 -8.46 -8.46
N ASP A 101 19.26 -7.12 -8.28
CA ASP A 101 18.29 -6.18 -8.88
C ASP A 101 18.38 -6.21 -10.42
N GLU A 102 17.30 -6.66 -11.07
CA GLU A 102 17.21 -6.70 -12.54
C GLU A 102 17.31 -5.33 -13.22
N ALA A 103 17.18 -4.23 -12.50
CA ALA A 103 17.38 -2.89 -13.05
C ALA A 103 18.86 -2.65 -13.43
N CYS A 104 19.80 -3.46 -12.97
CA CYS A 104 21.22 -3.44 -13.38
C CYS A 104 21.45 -3.85 -14.83
N LYS A 105 20.42 -4.36 -15.53
CA LYS A 105 20.44 -4.58 -16.99
C LYS A 105 20.63 -3.30 -17.82
N ASP A 106 20.27 -2.13 -17.28
CA ASP A 106 20.49 -0.86 -17.96
C ASP A 106 21.95 -0.42 -17.82
N ALA A 107 22.73 -0.62 -18.87
CA ALA A 107 24.14 -0.23 -18.92
C ALA A 107 24.38 1.27 -18.74
N SER A 108 23.35 2.11 -18.94
CA SER A 108 23.42 3.54 -18.69
C SER A 108 23.13 3.93 -17.22
N ARG A 109 22.84 2.94 -16.36
CA ARG A 109 22.54 3.19 -14.94
C ARG A 109 23.76 3.77 -14.21
N LEU A 110 23.50 4.83 -13.45
CA LEU A 110 24.47 5.40 -12.54
C LEU A 110 24.50 4.60 -11.24
N SER A 111 25.71 4.36 -10.75
CA SER A 111 25.94 3.81 -9.43
C SER A 111 26.57 4.86 -8.51
N PHE A 112 26.07 4.95 -7.27
CA PHE A 112 26.76 5.67 -6.22
C PHE A 112 27.98 4.85 -5.78
N ILE A 113 29.10 5.53 -5.50
CA ILE A 113 30.28 4.94 -4.86
C ILE A 113 30.19 5.28 -3.38
N SER A 114 30.67 4.37 -2.58
CA SER A 114 30.83 4.54 -1.14
C SER A 114 32.20 5.11 -0.79
N THR A 115 32.52 5.17 0.48
CA THR A 115 33.83 5.62 0.97
C THR A 115 34.90 4.57 0.72
N THR A 116 36.18 4.94 0.83
CA THR A 116 37.30 3.98 0.72
C THR A 116 37.20 2.86 1.74
N ASP A 117 36.66 3.15 2.93
CA ASP A 117 36.49 2.16 4.00
C ASP A 117 35.41 1.10 3.67
N ASP A 118 34.51 1.42 2.75
CA ASP A 118 33.46 0.51 2.30
C ASP A 118 33.84 -0.34 1.09
N ILE A 119 35.00 -0.07 0.47
CA ILE A 119 35.51 -0.92 -0.60
C ILE A 119 36.06 -2.20 0.02
N LEU A 120 35.44 -3.34 -0.29
CA LEU A 120 35.79 -4.65 0.23
C LEU A 120 36.80 -5.37 -0.68
N TYR A 121 36.73 -5.10 -1.98
CA TYR A 121 37.59 -5.68 -2.98
C TYR A 121 37.73 -4.75 -4.17
N ILE A 122 38.96 -4.62 -4.68
CA ILE A 122 39.25 -3.93 -5.94
C ILE A 122 40.38 -4.66 -6.69
N ASN A 123 40.21 -4.76 -8.00
CA ASN A 123 41.22 -5.28 -8.92
C ASN A 123 41.46 -4.21 -9.98
N ASP A 124 42.73 -3.86 -10.20
CA ASP A 124 43.15 -2.78 -11.11
C ASP A 124 42.70 -2.95 -12.56
N LYS A 125 42.35 -4.18 -12.97
CA LYS A 125 41.73 -4.45 -14.25
C LYS A 125 40.46 -3.67 -14.52
N ILE A 126 39.76 -3.24 -13.48
CA ILE A 126 38.53 -2.44 -13.63
C ILE A 126 38.74 -1.15 -14.41
N PHE A 127 39.95 -0.58 -14.36
CA PHE A 127 40.28 0.67 -15.03
C PHE A 127 40.68 0.51 -16.52
N THR A 128 40.95 -0.70 -16.94
CA THR A 128 41.49 -0.97 -18.30
C THR A 128 40.68 -2.04 -19.05
N TYR A 129 39.71 -2.68 -18.40
CA TYR A 129 38.92 -3.74 -19.00
C TYR A 129 37.98 -3.23 -20.08
N ASP A 130 38.08 -3.86 -21.27
CA ASP A 130 37.21 -3.57 -22.41
C ASP A 130 37.04 -4.86 -23.24
N ASN A 131 35.82 -5.36 -23.33
CA ASN A 131 35.47 -6.57 -24.06
C ASN A 131 34.75 -6.22 -25.38
N LYS A 132 35.54 -6.13 -26.47
CA LYS A 132 35.01 -5.82 -27.81
C LYS A 132 34.09 -6.89 -28.38
N GLU A 133 34.24 -8.13 -27.94
CA GLU A 133 33.36 -9.22 -28.37
C GLU A 133 31.97 -9.07 -27.74
N PHE A 134 31.92 -8.69 -26.49
CA PHE A 134 30.66 -8.41 -25.80
C PHE A 134 29.92 -7.23 -26.44
N GLU A 135 30.62 -6.14 -26.74
CA GLU A 135 30.08 -5.01 -27.47
C GLU A 135 29.53 -5.41 -28.85
N ARG A 136 30.28 -6.19 -29.61
CA ARG A 136 29.86 -6.67 -30.93
C ARG A 136 28.62 -7.55 -30.87
N LYS A 137 28.49 -8.39 -29.84
CA LYS A 137 27.40 -9.37 -29.73
C LYS A 137 26.12 -8.73 -29.21
N TYR A 138 26.20 -7.78 -28.28
CA TYR A 138 25.05 -7.24 -27.54
C TYR A 138 24.85 -5.70 -27.67
N GLY A 139 25.83 -4.95 -28.14
CA GLY A 139 25.81 -3.50 -28.19
C GLY A 139 24.71 -2.92 -29.07
N ASP A 140 24.51 -3.48 -30.28
CA ASP A 140 23.48 -3.01 -31.21
C ASP A 140 22.07 -3.26 -30.68
N ALA A 141 21.82 -4.45 -30.16
CA ALA A 141 20.54 -4.80 -29.54
C ALA A 141 20.23 -3.88 -28.35
N TYR A 142 21.23 -3.55 -27.52
CA TYR A 142 21.08 -2.60 -26.44
C TYR A 142 20.75 -1.17 -26.93
N ARG A 143 21.45 -0.67 -27.97
CA ARG A 143 21.23 0.69 -28.51
C ARG A 143 19.89 0.86 -29.17
N THR A 144 19.42 -0.13 -29.92
CA THR A 144 18.17 -0.06 -30.67
C THR A 144 16.94 -0.21 -29.80
N GLY A 145 17.11 -0.78 -28.59
CA GLY A 145 16.00 -1.08 -27.71
C GLY A 145 15.00 -1.98 -28.41
N ASP A 146 15.44 -3.16 -28.82
CA ASP A 146 14.61 -4.07 -29.59
C ASP A 146 13.18 -4.10 -29.03
N SER A 147 12.22 -3.79 -29.87
CA SER A 147 10.81 -3.62 -29.52
C SER A 147 10.13 -4.91 -29.06
N SER A 148 10.81 -6.03 -29.08
CA SER A 148 10.38 -7.27 -28.45
C SER A 148 10.41 -7.22 -26.90
N GLY A 149 10.82 -6.07 -26.31
CA GLY A 149 10.75 -5.82 -24.87
C GLY A 149 11.79 -6.55 -24.04
N ASN A 150 12.63 -7.36 -24.66
CA ASN A 150 13.64 -8.18 -23.98
C ASN A 150 15.01 -8.05 -24.61
N LEU A 151 15.63 -6.89 -24.41
CA LEU A 151 17.07 -6.76 -24.64
C LEU A 151 17.88 -7.76 -23.80
N PHE A 152 17.26 -8.32 -22.77
CA PHE A 152 17.92 -9.08 -21.74
C PHE A 152 16.99 -10.13 -21.12
N GLY A 153 16.40 -10.98 -21.89
CA GLY A 153 15.65 -12.06 -21.31
C GLY A 153 14.58 -12.61 -22.22
N ALA A 154 14.59 -13.89 -22.32
CA ALA A 154 13.61 -14.79 -22.89
C ALA A 154 13.80 -15.19 -24.36
N ASP A 155 15.03 -15.47 -24.79
CA ASP A 155 15.21 -16.39 -25.91
C ASP A 155 16.30 -17.45 -25.59
N SER A 156 16.23 -18.05 -24.41
CA SER A 156 16.88 -19.34 -24.13
C SER A 156 15.85 -20.34 -23.58
N ALA A 157 14.62 -20.32 -24.12
CA ALA A 157 13.70 -21.45 -24.04
C ALA A 157 13.94 -22.34 -25.27
N GLY A 158 15.13 -22.89 -25.33
CA GLY A 158 15.53 -23.83 -26.34
C GLY A 158 16.42 -24.92 -25.76
N SER A 159 15.81 -26.03 -25.45
CA SER A 159 16.36 -27.35 -25.14
C SER A 159 16.48 -27.70 -23.66
N GLY A 160 15.65 -28.61 -23.30
CA GLY A 160 16.11 -29.66 -22.42
C GLY A 160 15.21 -29.99 -21.23
N ASN A 161 14.37 -30.90 -21.52
CA ASN A 161 13.77 -31.89 -20.65
C ASN A 161 12.59 -31.48 -19.76
N GLY A 162 11.50 -31.87 -20.31
CA GLY A 162 10.24 -32.13 -19.63
C GLY A 162 10.39 -33.09 -18.46
N ASN A 163 9.61 -32.79 -17.47
CA ASN A 163 8.94 -33.80 -16.70
C ASN A 163 7.46 -33.44 -16.65
N GLY A 164 6.76 -34.08 -17.58
CA GLY A 164 5.32 -34.09 -17.64
C GLY A 164 4.79 -34.81 -16.41
N TRP A 165 3.83 -34.18 -15.76
CA TRP A 165 2.91 -34.88 -14.88
C TRP A 165 1.75 -35.38 -15.71
N GLY A 166 1.92 -36.61 -16.20
CA GLY A 166 0.88 -37.37 -16.85
C GLY A 166 -0.10 -37.90 -15.81
N ARG A 167 -1.37 -37.78 -16.16
CA ARG A 167 -2.48 -38.50 -15.54
C ARG A 167 -2.20 -40.02 -15.60
N GLY A 168 -2.30 -40.69 -14.46
CA GLY A 168 -2.36 -42.13 -14.33
C GLY A 168 -3.60 -42.53 -13.53
N VAL A 169 -4.59 -43.00 -14.23
CA VAL A 169 -5.72 -43.81 -13.70
C VAL A 169 -5.26 -45.24 -13.50
N GLY A 170 -5.56 -45.86 -12.37
CA GLY A 170 -5.43 -47.30 -12.27
C GLY A 170 -5.47 -47.89 -10.87
N ASN A 171 -6.63 -48.32 -10.52
CA ASN A 171 -7.03 -49.56 -9.82
C ASN A 171 -6.12 -50.18 -8.75
N GLY A 172 -6.66 -50.24 -7.53
CA GLY A 172 -7.07 -51.44 -6.80
C GLY A 172 -5.97 -52.39 -6.34
N VAL A 173 -5.96 -52.70 -5.09
CA VAL A 173 -6.19 -54.08 -4.54
C VAL A 173 -5.93 -54.06 -3.01
N ASP A 174 -6.79 -54.76 -2.32
CA ASP A 174 -6.86 -55.10 -0.93
C ASP A 174 -5.59 -55.48 -0.19
N GLY A 175 -5.60 -55.21 1.12
CA GLY A 175 -4.69 -55.83 2.07
C GLY A 175 -4.95 -55.40 3.50
N LYS A 176 -5.77 -56.17 4.21
CA LYS A 176 -6.04 -56.12 5.64
C LYS A 176 -4.80 -56.28 6.51
N THR A 177 -4.68 -55.59 7.62
CA THR A 177 -4.81 -56.08 9.01
C THR A 177 -4.00 -55.23 9.95
N GLY A 178 -4.52 -55.00 11.14
CA GLY A 178 -3.70 -54.82 12.34
C GLY A 178 -4.12 -53.69 13.26
N ASP A 179 -4.92 -54.06 14.24
CA ASP A 179 -5.46 -53.28 15.34
C ASP A 179 -4.47 -52.44 16.20
N GLU A 180 -5.05 -51.36 16.65
CA GLU A 180 -5.04 -50.71 18.00
C GLU A 180 -3.94 -49.70 18.38
N PRO A 181 -4.28 -48.76 19.27
CA PRO A 181 -5.48 -47.91 19.41
C PRO A 181 -5.19 -46.44 19.38
N ALA A 182 -6.03 -45.74 18.66
CA ALA A 182 -6.05 -44.26 18.74
C ALA A 182 -6.65 -43.84 20.10
N THR A 183 -5.86 -43.21 20.91
CA THR A 183 -6.35 -42.51 22.11
C THR A 183 -7.35 -41.45 21.69
N LYS A 184 -8.62 -41.69 22.04
CA LYS A 184 -9.69 -40.66 21.92
C LYS A 184 -9.34 -39.45 22.75
N VAL A 185 -8.87 -38.39 22.11
CA VAL A 185 -8.94 -37.03 22.65
C VAL A 185 -10.17 -36.38 21.99
N GLY A 186 -11.31 -36.71 22.53
CA GLY A 186 -12.60 -36.24 22.00
C GLY A 186 -13.66 -36.19 23.10
N SER A 187 -13.32 -35.64 24.28
CA SER A 187 -14.32 -35.15 25.23
C SER A 187 -13.68 -34.21 26.20
N VAL A 188 -13.83 -32.92 25.98
CA VAL A 188 -13.59 -31.90 26.98
C VAL A 188 -14.92 -31.69 27.70
N ALA A 189 -15.00 -32.13 28.96
CA ALA A 189 -16.10 -31.85 29.90
C ALA A 189 -17.50 -32.26 29.45
N GLY A 190 -17.68 -33.52 28.96
CA GLY A 190 -19.03 -34.12 28.90
C GLY A 190 -20.05 -33.53 27.93
N GLN A 191 -19.64 -32.66 27.01
CA GLN A 191 -20.50 -32.17 25.93
C GLN A 191 -20.03 -32.74 24.59
N GLU A 192 -20.94 -33.48 23.89
CA GLU A 192 -20.70 -34.00 22.55
C GLU A 192 -20.68 -32.84 21.55
N VAL A 193 -19.52 -32.68 20.89
CA VAL A 193 -19.39 -31.79 19.70
C VAL A 193 -20.01 -32.55 18.53
N GLY A 194 -21.09 -32.03 17.93
CA GLY A 194 -21.71 -32.67 16.76
C GLY A 194 -20.73 -32.84 15.59
N ASP A 195 -20.97 -33.85 14.72
CA ASP A 195 -20.08 -34.20 13.57
C ASP A 195 -19.67 -33.03 12.68
N ASP A 196 -20.49 -31.97 12.59
CA ASP A 196 -20.20 -30.76 11.80
C ASP A 196 -19.07 -29.90 12.39
N TRP A 197 -18.68 -30.14 13.64
CA TRP A 197 -17.63 -29.42 14.37
C TRP A 197 -16.42 -30.30 14.75
N ASP A 198 -16.39 -31.55 14.32
CA ASP A 198 -15.25 -32.41 14.60
C ASP A 198 -14.05 -32.02 13.73
N VAL A 199 -12.94 -31.65 14.39
CA VAL A 199 -11.67 -31.28 13.76
C VAL A 199 -11.12 -32.38 12.85
N ASN A 200 -11.40 -33.65 13.14
CA ASN A 200 -10.94 -34.78 12.33
C ASN A 200 -11.58 -34.81 10.92
N ASN A 201 -12.68 -34.08 10.74
CA ASN A 201 -13.35 -33.93 9.44
C ASN A 201 -12.75 -32.75 8.60
N CYS A 202 -11.69 -32.07 9.09
CA CYS A 202 -10.97 -31.06 8.33
C CYS A 202 -10.15 -31.71 7.20
N LYS A 203 -10.11 -31.05 6.05
CA LYS A 203 -9.24 -31.46 4.94
C LYS A 203 -7.80 -30.98 5.21
N ASN A 204 -6.83 -31.85 4.92
CA ASN A 204 -5.39 -31.52 4.98
C ASN A 204 -4.86 -31.15 6.37
N LEU A 205 -5.26 -31.87 7.42
CA LEU A 205 -4.65 -31.71 8.74
C LEU A 205 -3.23 -32.27 8.76
N GLU A 206 -2.27 -31.41 9.11
CA GLU A 206 -0.91 -31.81 9.42
C GLU A 206 -0.85 -32.29 10.88
N ARG A 207 -0.18 -33.44 11.13
CA ARG A 207 0.03 -33.98 12.49
C ARG A 207 1.47 -34.35 12.66
N ASP A 208 1.98 -34.16 13.90
CA ASP A 208 3.29 -34.67 14.30
C ASP A 208 3.25 -36.16 14.66
N GLU A 209 4.40 -36.72 15.02
CA GLU A 209 4.56 -38.14 15.42
C GLU A 209 3.76 -38.50 16.69
N GLU A 210 3.41 -37.52 17.50
CA GLU A 210 2.61 -37.65 18.71
C GLU A 210 1.10 -37.49 18.45
N GLY A 211 0.70 -37.21 17.19
CA GLY A 211 -0.68 -37.04 16.77
C GLY A 211 -1.26 -35.64 17.00
N ASN A 212 -0.45 -34.66 17.44
CA ASN A 212 -0.90 -33.28 17.63
C ASN A 212 -1.14 -32.61 16.28
N ILE A 213 -2.18 -31.80 16.19
CA ILE A 213 -2.47 -31.01 14.98
C ILE A 213 -1.48 -29.85 14.90
N CYS A 214 -0.83 -29.72 13.74
CA CYS A 214 0.27 -28.79 13.49
C CYS A 214 -0.08 -27.76 12.41
N PHE A 215 0.65 -26.65 12.47
CA PHE A 215 0.78 -25.69 11.41
C PHE A 215 2.28 -25.55 11.11
N GLU A 216 2.70 -25.74 9.85
CA GLU A 216 4.12 -25.70 9.43
C GLU A 216 5.01 -26.56 10.36
N LYS A 217 4.58 -27.80 10.66
CA LYS A 217 5.23 -28.77 11.54
C LYS A 217 5.30 -28.39 13.03
N VAL A 218 4.72 -27.26 13.44
CA VAL A 218 4.66 -26.83 14.85
C VAL A 218 3.25 -27.09 15.39
N PRO A 219 3.10 -27.81 16.54
CA PRO A 219 1.82 -28.01 17.18
C PRO A 219 1.11 -26.69 17.50
N TYR A 220 -0.19 -26.59 17.14
CA TYR A 220 -0.98 -25.39 17.47
C TYR A 220 -0.90 -24.98 18.94
N ARG A 221 -0.75 -25.95 19.86
CA ARG A 221 -0.61 -25.67 21.29
C ARG A 221 0.56 -24.73 21.57
N LYS A 222 1.72 -24.96 20.95
CA LYS A 222 2.90 -24.09 21.12
C LYS A 222 2.67 -22.68 20.59
N ILE A 223 1.96 -22.59 19.44
CA ILE A 223 1.62 -21.28 18.85
C ILE A 223 0.63 -20.53 19.76
N VAL A 224 -0.33 -21.24 20.37
CA VAL A 224 -1.28 -20.66 21.34
C VAL A 224 -0.54 -20.18 22.59
N GLU A 225 0.38 -20.96 23.13
CA GLU A 225 1.20 -20.58 24.29
C GLU A 225 2.01 -19.31 24.00
N GLU A 226 2.66 -19.24 22.84
CA GLU A 226 3.41 -18.05 22.45
C GLU A 226 2.49 -16.84 22.20
N TYR A 227 1.29 -17.04 21.61
CA TYR A 227 0.30 -15.98 21.46
C TYR A 227 -0.16 -15.40 22.81
N VAL A 228 -0.43 -16.29 23.80
CA VAL A 228 -0.79 -15.87 25.17
C VAL A 228 0.33 -15.02 25.78
N LYS A 229 1.58 -15.45 25.61
CA LYS A 229 2.75 -14.71 26.09
C LYS A 229 2.87 -13.33 25.42
N GLN A 230 2.69 -13.24 24.12
CA GLN A 230 2.72 -11.98 23.37
C GLN A 230 1.56 -11.02 23.77
N LYS A 231 0.45 -11.56 24.26
CA LYS A 231 -0.69 -10.82 24.80
C LYS A 231 -0.59 -10.52 26.31
N ASN A 232 0.60 -10.65 26.92
CA ASN A 232 0.88 -10.42 28.34
C ASN A 232 0.12 -11.37 29.30
N GLY A 233 -0.16 -12.58 28.85
CA GLY A 233 -0.76 -13.63 29.66
C GLY A 233 -2.24 -13.89 29.41
N ASP A 234 -2.82 -14.76 30.23
CA ASP A 234 -4.22 -15.12 30.16
C ASP A 234 -5.16 -13.98 30.56
N PRO A 235 -6.31 -13.83 29.91
CA PRO A 235 -7.27 -12.77 30.25
C PRO A 235 -7.92 -12.99 31.62
N GLY A 236 -8.20 -11.91 32.33
CA GLY A 236 -9.02 -11.94 33.56
C GLY A 236 -10.47 -12.38 33.30
N THR A 237 -11.17 -12.80 34.34
CA THR A 237 -12.51 -13.41 34.29
C THR A 237 -13.53 -12.57 33.50
N GLY A 238 -13.47 -11.23 33.59
CA GLY A 238 -14.41 -10.33 32.89
C GLY A 238 -14.07 -10.04 31.41
N THR A 239 -12.88 -10.43 30.92
CA THR A 239 -12.38 -10.07 29.59
C THR A 239 -12.20 -11.27 28.64
N ARG A 240 -12.49 -12.51 29.12
CA ARG A 240 -12.27 -13.74 28.36
C ARG A 240 -13.00 -13.80 27.02
N HIS A 241 -14.26 -13.35 26.97
CA HIS A 241 -15.05 -13.36 25.75
C HIS A 241 -14.44 -12.46 24.66
N ALA A 242 -14.07 -11.22 25.02
CA ALA A 242 -13.42 -10.29 24.11
C ALA A 242 -12.04 -10.79 23.67
N TRP A 243 -11.31 -11.44 24.56
CA TRP A 243 -10.02 -12.02 24.26
C TRP A 243 -10.13 -13.20 23.28
N LEU A 244 -11.14 -14.06 23.43
CA LEU A 244 -11.42 -15.16 22.51
C LEU A 244 -11.87 -14.66 21.13
N LEU A 245 -12.64 -13.58 21.07
CA LEU A 245 -12.94 -12.91 19.80
C LEU A 245 -11.67 -12.43 19.09
N SER A 246 -10.76 -11.80 19.84
CA SER A 246 -9.45 -11.39 19.31
C SER A 246 -8.61 -12.59 18.85
N MET A 247 -8.55 -13.66 19.67
CA MET A 247 -7.85 -14.88 19.31
C MET A 247 -8.41 -15.52 18.03
N ALA A 248 -9.75 -15.65 17.92
CA ALA A 248 -10.40 -16.20 16.74
C ALA A 248 -10.06 -15.41 15.47
N ARG A 249 -10.05 -14.08 15.56
CA ARG A 249 -9.64 -13.20 14.45
C ARG A 249 -8.20 -13.40 14.01
N ASN A 250 -7.29 -13.64 14.93
CA ASN A 250 -5.88 -13.87 14.65
C ASN A 250 -5.66 -15.28 14.07
N PHE A 251 -6.18 -16.30 14.72
CA PHE A 251 -5.90 -17.69 14.36
C PHE A 251 -6.62 -18.18 13.10
N ARG A 252 -7.75 -17.59 12.69
CA ARG A 252 -8.47 -18.00 11.47
C ARG A 252 -7.59 -18.04 10.22
N TYR A 253 -6.57 -17.19 10.15
CA TYR A 253 -5.64 -17.09 9.03
C TYR A 253 -4.72 -18.31 8.91
N ILE A 254 -4.31 -18.89 10.02
CA ILE A 254 -3.49 -20.12 10.04
C ILE A 254 -4.35 -21.38 10.22
N CYS A 255 -5.66 -21.21 10.38
CA CYS A 255 -6.64 -22.31 10.39
C CYS A 255 -7.37 -22.44 9.03
N ASP A 256 -6.88 -21.86 7.95
CA ASP A 256 -7.48 -21.87 6.62
C ASP A 256 -8.97 -21.49 6.60
N PHE A 257 -9.41 -20.68 7.56
CA PHE A 257 -10.81 -20.31 7.76
C PHE A 257 -11.75 -21.52 7.96
N ASP A 258 -11.21 -22.68 8.37
CA ASP A 258 -12.03 -23.85 8.72
C ASP A 258 -12.54 -23.68 10.16
N LYS A 259 -13.89 -23.71 10.31
CA LYS A 259 -14.54 -23.52 11.60
C LYS A 259 -14.17 -24.57 12.65
N ARG A 260 -13.94 -25.82 12.20
CA ARG A 260 -13.63 -26.96 13.08
C ARG A 260 -12.22 -26.84 13.66
N LEU A 261 -11.24 -26.49 12.79
CA LEU A 261 -9.87 -26.29 13.20
C LEU A 261 -9.77 -25.06 14.11
N LEU A 262 -10.47 -23.98 13.79
CA LEU A 262 -10.46 -22.78 14.63
C LEU A 262 -11.09 -23.05 16.00
N LEU A 263 -12.21 -23.78 16.07
CA LEU A 263 -12.80 -24.21 17.33
C LEU A 263 -11.80 -25.01 18.17
N HIS A 264 -11.15 -26.01 17.56
CA HIS A 264 -10.13 -26.81 18.22
C HIS A 264 -9.01 -25.92 18.80
N VAL A 265 -8.50 -24.97 18.03
CA VAL A 265 -7.41 -24.09 18.44
C VAL A 265 -7.82 -23.17 19.58
N LEU A 266 -9.04 -22.60 19.56
CA LEU A 266 -9.55 -21.80 20.67
C LEU A 266 -9.65 -22.59 21.96
N MET A 267 -10.04 -23.87 21.87
CA MET A 267 -10.13 -24.78 23.00
C MET A 267 -8.77 -25.20 23.57
N LEU A 268 -7.65 -24.97 22.87
CA LEU A 268 -6.30 -25.17 23.42
C LEU A 268 -5.92 -24.07 24.42
N SER A 269 -6.62 -22.93 24.41
CA SER A 269 -6.39 -21.85 25.38
C SER A 269 -7.14 -22.08 26.71
N LYS A 270 -6.59 -21.58 27.79
CA LYS A 270 -7.25 -21.62 29.11
C LYS A 270 -8.58 -20.86 29.09
N ALA A 271 -8.63 -19.69 28.43
CA ALA A 271 -9.86 -18.90 28.29
C ALA A 271 -10.95 -19.68 27.53
N GLY A 272 -10.59 -20.42 26.48
CA GLY A 272 -11.53 -21.24 25.72
C GLY A 272 -12.15 -22.36 26.55
N THR A 273 -11.33 -23.11 27.29
CA THR A 273 -11.80 -24.20 28.16
C THR A 273 -12.65 -23.69 29.32
N GLU A 274 -12.29 -22.56 29.94
CA GLU A 274 -13.06 -21.96 31.03
C GLU A 274 -14.44 -21.42 30.55
N VAL A 275 -14.48 -20.70 29.41
CA VAL A 275 -15.75 -20.19 28.85
C VAL A 275 -16.65 -21.34 28.39
N ALA A 276 -16.07 -22.38 27.76
CA ALA A 276 -16.85 -23.57 27.37
C ALA A 276 -17.44 -24.31 28.60
N SER A 277 -16.70 -24.38 29.70
CA SER A 277 -17.16 -24.98 30.95
C SER A 277 -18.26 -24.16 31.64
N GLU A 278 -18.11 -22.82 31.67
CA GLU A 278 -19.02 -21.91 32.37
C GLU A 278 -20.32 -21.64 31.58
N ARG A 279 -20.22 -21.51 30.23
CA ARG A 279 -21.32 -21.04 29.36
C ARG A 279 -21.71 -22.00 28.25
N GLY A 280 -21.01 -23.11 28.13
CA GLY A 280 -21.20 -24.14 27.09
C GLY A 280 -20.38 -23.89 25.83
N ILE A 281 -20.09 -24.97 25.11
CA ILE A 281 -19.32 -25.00 23.87
C ILE A 281 -19.94 -24.13 22.76
N LYS A 282 -21.27 -23.96 22.83
CA LYS A 282 -22.01 -23.16 21.85
C LYS A 282 -21.54 -21.70 21.79
N GLU A 283 -21.16 -21.11 22.90
CA GLU A 283 -20.61 -19.73 22.91
C GLU A 283 -19.30 -19.63 22.11
N ILE A 284 -18.43 -20.64 22.21
CA ILE A 284 -17.21 -20.68 21.40
C ILE A 284 -17.54 -20.91 19.92
N GLN A 285 -18.53 -21.76 19.60
CA GLN A 285 -18.99 -21.97 18.22
C GLN A 285 -19.56 -20.69 17.61
N ASP A 286 -20.29 -19.88 18.39
CA ASP A 286 -20.81 -18.60 17.94
C ASP A 286 -19.68 -17.59 17.70
N ILE A 287 -18.65 -17.55 18.57
CA ILE A 287 -17.44 -16.76 18.34
C ILE A 287 -16.76 -17.17 17.05
N VAL A 288 -16.57 -18.46 16.81
CA VAL A 288 -15.94 -18.99 15.59
C VAL A 288 -16.75 -18.58 14.36
N THR A 289 -18.06 -18.83 14.36
CA THR A 289 -18.95 -18.55 13.23
C THR A 289 -18.96 -17.08 12.88
N SER A 290 -19.04 -16.22 13.89
CA SER A 290 -19.06 -14.77 13.70
C SER A 290 -17.75 -14.22 13.11
N ASN A 291 -16.61 -14.88 13.37
CA ASN A 291 -15.30 -14.43 12.89
C ASN A 291 -14.92 -15.02 11.52
N ILE A 292 -15.31 -16.26 11.23
CA ILE A 292 -15.02 -16.88 9.93
C ILE A 292 -15.76 -16.18 8.80
N SER A 293 -16.98 -15.72 9.05
CA SER A 293 -17.80 -15.01 8.06
C SER A 293 -17.36 -13.57 7.78
N GLN A 294 -16.42 -13.01 8.56
CA GLN A 294 -15.91 -11.67 8.32
C GLN A 294 -14.87 -11.66 7.20
N PRO A 295 -14.81 -10.59 6.39
CA PRO A 295 -13.77 -10.43 5.39
C PRO A 295 -12.37 -10.58 5.98
N ALA A 296 -11.49 -11.26 5.25
CA ALA A 296 -10.09 -11.43 5.64
C ALA A 296 -9.21 -10.34 5.02
N TYR A 297 -8.19 -9.90 5.75
CA TYR A 297 -7.16 -9.02 5.21
C TYR A 297 -6.09 -9.83 4.47
N ALA A 298 -5.30 -9.17 3.63
CA ALA A 298 -4.24 -9.82 2.84
C ALA A 298 -3.00 -10.21 3.63
N GLY A 299 -2.84 -9.73 4.84
CA GLY A 299 -1.70 -10.02 5.70
C GLY A 299 -2.09 -10.79 6.94
N PHE A 300 -1.12 -11.39 7.58
CA PHE A 300 -1.33 -11.98 8.90
C PHE A 300 -1.39 -10.88 9.96
N PRO A 301 -2.38 -10.91 10.88
CA PRO A 301 -2.41 -9.98 12.01
C PRO A 301 -1.13 -10.03 12.85
N LYS A 302 -0.77 -8.89 13.47
CA LYS A 302 0.47 -8.69 14.22
C LYS A 302 0.74 -9.83 15.22
N TYR A 303 -0.21 -10.14 16.07
CA TYR A 303 0.01 -11.11 17.16
C TYR A 303 0.14 -12.55 16.70
N ILE A 304 -0.57 -12.96 15.63
CA ILE A 304 -0.37 -14.31 15.09
C ILE A 304 0.97 -14.42 14.39
N ARG A 305 1.42 -13.36 13.71
CA ARG A 305 2.74 -13.29 13.11
C ARG A 305 3.83 -13.42 14.18
N MET A 306 3.78 -12.61 15.25
CA MET A 306 4.74 -12.68 16.35
C MET A 306 4.75 -14.05 17.05
N ALA A 307 3.57 -14.65 17.26
CA ALA A 307 3.47 -15.98 17.85
C ALA A 307 4.10 -17.07 16.97
N CYS A 308 3.87 -17.00 15.66
CA CYS A 308 4.49 -17.91 14.70
C CYS A 308 6.01 -17.71 14.62
N GLU A 309 6.49 -16.46 14.58
CA GLU A 309 7.92 -16.13 14.60
C GLU A 309 8.58 -16.63 15.89
N GLY A 310 7.95 -16.45 17.05
CA GLY A 310 8.41 -17.00 18.34
C GLY A 310 8.50 -18.53 18.37
N CYS A 311 7.76 -19.20 17.47
CA CYS A 311 7.82 -20.65 17.27
C CYS A 311 8.75 -21.08 16.12
N GLY A 312 9.49 -20.14 15.51
CA GLY A 312 10.39 -20.41 14.37
C GLY A 312 9.66 -20.56 13.02
N ILE A 313 8.37 -20.23 12.96
CA ILE A 313 7.60 -20.22 11.70
C ILE A 313 7.69 -18.81 11.09
N ASN A 314 8.33 -18.71 9.95
CA ASN A 314 8.34 -17.46 9.18
C ASN A 314 7.13 -17.43 8.26
N LEU A 315 6.06 -16.73 8.67
CA LEU A 315 4.87 -16.52 7.83
C LEU A 315 5.16 -15.64 6.60
N GLY A 316 6.43 -15.26 6.41
CA GLY A 316 6.87 -14.28 5.45
C GLY A 316 6.32 -12.91 5.87
N ALA A 317 7.20 -11.93 6.06
CA ALA A 317 6.78 -10.55 5.88
C ALA A 317 6.01 -10.55 4.56
N SER A 318 4.74 -10.16 4.60
CA SER A 318 3.93 -9.99 3.40
C SER A 318 4.86 -9.39 2.37
N LYS A 319 5.32 -10.21 1.40
CA LYS A 319 6.30 -9.74 0.41
C LYS A 319 5.64 -8.52 -0.17
N SER A 320 6.22 -7.38 0.00
CA SER A 320 5.71 -6.04 -0.23
C SER A 320 5.35 -5.73 -1.70
N GLY A 321 5.23 -6.72 -2.48
CA GLY A 321 4.52 -6.68 -3.71
C GLY A 321 3.10 -7.09 -3.37
N LEU A 322 2.18 -6.18 -3.40
CA LEU A 322 0.77 -6.51 -3.53
C LEU A 322 0.63 -7.65 -4.53
N PRO A 323 0.55 -8.91 -4.12
CA PRO A 323 0.20 -9.94 -5.06
C PRO A 323 -1.30 -9.81 -5.24
N VAL A 324 -1.69 -8.96 -6.19
CA VAL A 324 -3.05 -9.00 -6.77
C VAL A 324 -3.39 -10.45 -7.14
N GLU A 325 -2.39 -11.25 -7.42
CA GLU A 325 -2.46 -12.69 -7.73
C GLU A 325 -2.76 -13.60 -6.53
N GLN A 326 -2.41 -13.20 -5.32
CA GLN A 326 -2.73 -13.94 -4.08
C GLN A 326 -3.87 -13.31 -3.28
N ALA A 327 -4.33 -12.17 -3.73
CA ALA A 327 -5.43 -11.47 -3.14
C ALA A 327 -6.73 -12.25 -3.31
N ARG A 328 -7.16 -12.88 -2.27
CA ARG A 328 -8.47 -13.51 -2.20
C ARG A 328 -9.52 -12.47 -1.79
N ILE A 329 -9.69 -11.40 -2.61
CA ILE A 329 -10.87 -10.55 -2.44
C ILE A 329 -12.07 -11.44 -2.76
N ASP A 330 -12.92 -11.64 -1.79
CA ASP A 330 -14.16 -12.41 -2.00
C ASP A 330 -15.20 -11.53 -2.71
N TYR A 331 -15.11 -11.48 -4.04
CA TYR A 331 -16.03 -10.71 -4.87
C TYR A 331 -17.47 -11.23 -4.77
N ALA A 332 -17.66 -12.52 -4.55
CA ALA A 332 -18.97 -13.12 -4.39
C ALA A 332 -19.63 -12.65 -3.10
N TYR A 333 -18.86 -12.53 -2.01
CA TYR A 333 -19.34 -11.96 -0.75
C TYR A 333 -19.80 -10.50 -0.95
N TRP A 334 -18.96 -9.67 -1.54
CA TRP A 334 -19.31 -8.27 -1.75
C TRP A 334 -20.51 -8.07 -2.68
N TRP A 335 -20.64 -8.92 -3.69
CA TRP A 335 -21.81 -8.93 -4.57
C TRP A 335 -23.08 -9.32 -3.82
N LYS A 336 -23.05 -10.40 -3.07
CA LYS A 336 -24.20 -10.89 -2.27
C LYS A 336 -24.70 -9.85 -1.27
N GLU A 337 -23.78 -9.10 -0.64
CA GLU A 337 -24.15 -8.03 0.28
C GLU A 337 -24.70 -6.79 -0.44
N LEU A 338 -24.21 -6.49 -1.66
CA LEU A 338 -24.63 -5.32 -2.44
C LEU A 338 -25.97 -5.54 -3.14
N GLU A 339 -26.21 -6.70 -3.72
CA GLU A 339 -27.34 -7.00 -4.62
C GLU A 339 -28.70 -6.55 -4.05
N PRO A 340 -29.06 -6.91 -2.79
CA PRO A 340 -30.35 -6.54 -2.20
C PRO A 340 -30.48 -5.03 -1.91
N LEU A 341 -29.37 -4.29 -1.92
CA LEU A 341 -29.32 -2.88 -1.58
C LEU A 341 -29.34 -1.98 -2.83
N LEU A 342 -29.28 -2.54 -4.04
CA LEU A 342 -29.27 -1.76 -5.27
C LEU A 342 -30.66 -1.21 -5.61
N ASP A 343 -30.77 0.12 -5.61
CA ASP A 343 -31.97 0.85 -6.00
C ASP A 343 -31.66 2.09 -6.84
N GLY A 344 -32.70 2.76 -7.35
CA GLY A 344 -32.63 4.06 -8.00
C GLY A 344 -31.48 4.20 -9.02
N GLY A 345 -30.79 5.33 -8.96
CA GLY A 345 -29.70 5.65 -9.87
C GLY A 345 -28.52 4.68 -9.79
N TYR A 346 -28.20 4.14 -8.60
CA TYR A 346 -27.13 3.15 -8.47
C TYR A 346 -27.44 1.84 -9.22
N LYS A 347 -28.68 1.34 -9.10
CA LYS A 347 -29.13 0.15 -9.84
C LYS A 347 -29.04 0.34 -11.35
N GLU A 348 -29.48 1.51 -11.83
CA GLU A 348 -29.40 1.86 -13.25
C GLU A 348 -27.93 2.00 -13.70
N ALA A 349 -27.07 2.65 -12.91
CA ALA A 349 -25.67 2.88 -13.24
C ALA A 349 -24.83 1.60 -13.34
N VAL A 350 -25.20 0.55 -12.62
CA VAL A 350 -24.45 -0.72 -12.63
C VAL A 350 -25.11 -1.83 -13.44
N ARG A 351 -26.22 -1.56 -14.15
CA ARG A 351 -27.02 -2.56 -14.86
C ARG A 351 -26.20 -3.39 -15.85
N ASP A 352 -25.30 -2.75 -16.59
CA ASP A 352 -24.51 -3.37 -17.65
C ASP A 352 -23.08 -3.68 -17.23
N ILE A 353 -22.84 -3.77 -15.93
CA ILE A 353 -21.58 -4.17 -15.30
C ILE A 353 -21.73 -5.59 -14.80
N ASP A 354 -20.71 -6.45 -14.95
CA ASP A 354 -20.72 -7.79 -14.39
C ASP A 354 -20.81 -7.75 -12.85
N ASP A 355 -21.41 -8.78 -12.27
CA ASP A 355 -21.77 -8.79 -10.86
C ASP A 355 -20.60 -8.51 -9.92
N PHE A 356 -19.44 -9.09 -10.23
CA PHE A 356 -18.26 -8.92 -9.40
C PHE A 356 -17.58 -7.55 -9.51
N ASN A 357 -17.99 -6.71 -10.47
CA ASN A 357 -17.52 -5.34 -10.62
C ASN A 357 -18.59 -4.30 -10.24
N LYS A 358 -19.81 -4.69 -9.89
CA LYS A 358 -20.91 -3.76 -9.58
C LYS A 358 -20.61 -2.84 -8.40
N LEU A 359 -19.94 -3.33 -7.34
CA LEU A 359 -19.53 -2.46 -6.24
C LEU A 359 -18.55 -1.38 -6.72
N GLY A 360 -17.60 -1.72 -7.58
CA GLY A 360 -16.73 -0.73 -8.23
C GLY A 360 -17.52 0.29 -9.05
N GLY A 361 -18.57 -0.19 -9.76
CA GLY A 361 -19.51 0.67 -10.48
C GLY A 361 -20.30 1.61 -9.56
N VAL A 362 -20.66 1.16 -8.36
CA VAL A 362 -21.30 2.02 -7.32
C VAL A 362 -20.33 3.10 -6.85
N LEU A 363 -19.06 2.75 -6.61
CA LEU A 363 -18.07 3.74 -6.15
C LEU A 363 -17.81 4.81 -7.21
N THR A 364 -17.69 4.45 -8.48
CA THR A 364 -17.50 5.41 -9.57
C THR A 364 -18.74 6.25 -9.80
N ALA A 365 -19.93 5.65 -9.85
CA ALA A 365 -21.20 6.36 -10.00
C ALA A 365 -21.48 7.32 -8.82
N GLY A 366 -21.13 6.93 -7.60
CA GLY A 366 -21.28 7.76 -6.41
C GLY A 366 -20.50 9.07 -6.48
N ALA A 367 -19.26 9.04 -6.99
CA ALA A 367 -18.49 10.25 -7.23
C ALA A 367 -19.13 11.16 -8.31
N MET A 368 -19.68 10.56 -9.35
CA MET A 368 -20.39 11.29 -10.42
C MET A 368 -21.69 11.92 -9.89
N PHE A 369 -22.53 11.15 -9.19
CA PHE A 369 -23.74 11.66 -8.56
C PHE A 369 -23.44 12.73 -7.51
N GLY A 370 -22.43 12.51 -6.66
CA GLY A 370 -22.01 13.49 -5.67
C GLY A 370 -21.51 14.80 -6.31
N THR A 371 -20.98 14.75 -7.54
CA THR A 371 -20.60 15.97 -8.28
C THR A 371 -21.79 16.86 -8.62
N TYR A 372 -22.97 16.29 -8.84
CA TYR A 372 -24.20 17.06 -9.05
C TYR A 372 -24.73 17.69 -7.77
N LEU A 373 -24.55 17.06 -6.61
CA LEU A 373 -24.91 17.63 -5.28
C LEU A 373 -23.91 18.70 -4.83
N THR A 374 -23.40 19.46 -5.75
CA THR A 374 -22.34 20.45 -5.56
C THR A 374 -22.77 21.65 -4.69
N LYS A 375 -24.07 21.90 -4.54
CA LYS A 375 -24.62 22.95 -3.70
C LYS A 375 -25.03 22.45 -2.31
N CYS A 376 -24.73 21.18 -1.99
CA CYS A 376 -25.13 20.53 -0.75
C CYS A 376 -23.98 20.33 0.21
N TYR A 377 -24.34 20.26 1.49
CA TYR A 377 -23.45 19.89 2.60
C TYR A 377 -24.25 19.16 3.66
N TRP A 378 -23.56 18.50 4.60
CA TRP A 378 -24.15 17.92 5.82
C TRP A 378 -23.24 18.22 7.00
N TYR A 379 -23.79 18.25 8.20
CA TYR A 379 -22.99 18.28 9.41
C TYR A 379 -22.62 16.86 9.83
N HIS A 380 -21.33 16.63 9.95
CA HIS A 380 -20.81 15.35 10.42
C HIS A 380 -20.85 15.29 11.95
N TYR A 381 -20.63 14.12 12.56
CA TYR A 381 -20.67 13.95 14.00
C TYR A 381 -19.59 14.76 14.78
N ASP A 382 -18.58 15.29 14.12
CA ASP A 382 -17.61 16.23 14.65
C ASP A 382 -18.09 17.69 14.65
N GLY A 383 -19.30 17.93 14.21
CA GLY A 383 -19.92 19.25 14.12
C GLY A 383 -19.46 20.09 12.92
N ASN A 384 -18.59 19.59 12.08
CA ASN A 384 -18.12 20.31 10.90
C ASN A 384 -18.99 20.04 9.67
N PRO A 385 -19.18 21.04 8.79
CA PRO A 385 -19.85 20.84 7.52
C PRO A 385 -18.91 20.17 6.51
N TYR A 386 -19.38 19.08 5.90
CA TYR A 386 -18.68 18.36 4.86
C TYR A 386 -19.43 18.42 3.53
N ARG A 387 -18.68 18.25 2.43
CA ARG A 387 -19.20 18.25 1.07
C ARG A 387 -18.91 16.91 0.38
N LEU A 388 -19.57 16.66 -0.75
CA LEU A 388 -19.51 15.40 -1.47
C LEU A 388 -18.27 15.33 -2.39
N SER A 389 -17.09 15.29 -1.78
CA SER A 389 -15.80 15.21 -2.49
C SER A 389 -15.25 13.80 -2.49
N TYR A 390 -14.79 13.31 -3.64
CA TYR A 390 -14.37 11.92 -3.84
C TYR A 390 -13.05 11.83 -4.57
N ILE A 391 -12.22 10.86 -4.16
CA ILE A 391 -11.02 10.43 -4.88
C ILE A 391 -11.19 8.93 -5.14
N VAL A 392 -11.61 8.56 -6.35
CA VAL A 392 -11.96 7.18 -6.69
C VAL A 392 -10.97 6.60 -7.69
N TYR A 393 -10.38 5.45 -7.34
CA TYR A 393 -9.47 4.73 -8.21
C TYR A 393 -10.01 3.34 -8.52
N VAL A 394 -10.06 3.00 -9.81
CA VAL A 394 -10.37 1.66 -10.31
C VAL A 394 -9.08 1.00 -10.79
N ILE A 395 -8.64 0.01 -10.08
CA ILE A 395 -7.35 -0.67 -10.30
C ILE A 395 -7.60 -2.04 -10.94
N GLY A 396 -6.95 -2.31 -12.06
CA GLY A 396 -7.06 -3.60 -12.74
C GLY A 396 -5.98 -3.77 -13.80
N ASN A 397 -5.77 -5.01 -14.21
CA ASN A 397 -4.80 -5.35 -15.25
C ASN A 397 -5.11 -4.64 -16.59
N PRO A 398 -4.15 -4.48 -17.50
CA PRO A 398 -4.44 -4.03 -18.85
C PRO A 398 -5.57 -4.86 -19.48
N ALA A 399 -6.47 -4.22 -20.20
CA ALA A 399 -7.63 -4.86 -20.85
C ALA A 399 -8.62 -5.60 -19.90
N SER A 400 -8.61 -5.36 -18.59
CA SER A 400 -9.50 -6.01 -17.60
C SER A 400 -10.95 -5.52 -17.63
N GLY A 401 -11.32 -4.59 -18.51
CA GLY A 401 -12.70 -4.08 -18.60
C GLY A 401 -12.97 -2.82 -17.78
N LYS A 402 -11.95 -2.10 -17.30
CA LYS A 402 -12.06 -0.79 -16.59
C LYS A 402 -12.90 0.26 -17.33
N SER A 403 -13.16 0.04 -18.62
CA SER A 403 -14.00 0.92 -19.47
C SER A 403 -15.44 1.08 -18.98
N PHE A 404 -15.92 0.28 -18.02
CA PHE A 404 -17.23 0.53 -17.42
C PHE A 404 -17.31 1.93 -16.78
N ALA A 405 -16.23 2.39 -16.11
CA ALA A 405 -16.19 3.72 -15.52
C ALA A 405 -16.29 4.84 -16.57
N ILE A 406 -15.65 4.64 -17.74
CA ILE A 406 -15.76 5.59 -18.87
C ILE A 406 -17.19 5.60 -19.45
N ARG A 407 -17.86 4.42 -19.53
CA ARG A 407 -19.25 4.36 -19.99
C ARG A 407 -20.20 5.05 -19.01
N GLN A 408 -20.01 4.85 -17.71
CA GLN A 408 -20.77 5.56 -16.68
C GLN A 408 -20.55 7.06 -16.76
N ASP A 409 -19.30 7.51 -16.91
CA ASP A 409 -18.98 8.91 -17.08
C ASP A 409 -19.71 9.53 -18.29
N LYS A 410 -19.69 8.85 -19.45
CA LYS A 410 -20.40 9.31 -20.64
C LYS A 410 -21.90 9.46 -20.43
N ALA A 411 -22.50 8.56 -19.67
CA ALA A 411 -23.94 8.55 -19.43
C ALA A 411 -24.36 9.49 -18.29
N ILE A 412 -23.71 9.41 -17.13
CA ILE A 412 -24.08 10.19 -15.94
C ILE A 412 -23.68 11.66 -16.11
N MET A 413 -22.44 11.93 -16.57
CA MET A 413 -21.89 13.28 -16.63
C MET A 413 -22.26 14.03 -17.93
N LYS A 414 -23.18 13.50 -18.74
CA LYS A 414 -23.60 14.14 -20.00
C LYS A 414 -24.11 15.56 -19.78
N LEU A 415 -25.03 15.75 -18.82
CA LEU A 415 -25.59 17.07 -18.50
C LEU A 415 -24.50 18.10 -18.14
N LEU A 416 -23.51 17.71 -17.32
CA LEU A 416 -22.40 18.59 -16.95
C LEU A 416 -21.53 18.94 -18.17
N ARG A 417 -21.25 17.96 -19.02
CA ARG A 417 -20.46 18.20 -20.24
C ARG A 417 -21.17 19.14 -21.21
N ASP A 418 -22.48 19.00 -21.37
CA ASP A 418 -23.28 19.86 -22.23
C ASP A 418 -23.29 21.29 -21.68
N GLN A 419 -23.42 21.47 -20.37
CA GLN A 419 -23.30 22.78 -19.72
C GLN A 419 -21.91 23.39 -19.93
N ASP A 420 -20.86 22.63 -19.72
CA ASP A 420 -19.48 23.08 -19.91
C ASP A 420 -19.15 23.38 -21.40
N ALA A 421 -19.76 22.68 -22.35
CA ALA A 421 -19.56 22.92 -23.78
C ALA A 421 -20.00 24.34 -24.18
N ALA A 422 -21.13 24.81 -23.65
CA ALA A 422 -21.59 26.19 -23.87
C ALA A 422 -20.59 27.22 -23.30
N GLY A 423 -20.07 26.95 -22.07
CA GLY A 423 -19.04 27.79 -21.45
C GLY A 423 -17.73 27.84 -22.24
N ARG A 424 -17.28 26.69 -22.76
CA ARG A 424 -16.07 26.61 -23.61
C ARG A 424 -16.26 27.32 -24.97
N ALA A 425 -17.42 27.19 -25.59
CA ALA A 425 -17.73 27.91 -26.82
C ALA A 425 -17.67 29.43 -26.60
N TRP A 426 -18.25 29.90 -25.50
CA TRP A 426 -18.17 31.32 -25.11
C TRP A 426 -16.72 31.79 -24.91
N GLU A 427 -15.88 31.03 -24.18
CA GLU A 427 -14.45 31.35 -24.00
C GLU A 427 -13.71 31.43 -25.32
N GLN A 428 -14.00 30.52 -26.23
CA GLN A 428 -13.38 30.51 -27.56
C GLN A 428 -13.77 31.77 -28.37
N GLN A 429 -15.06 32.12 -28.37
CA GLN A 429 -15.55 33.33 -29.01
C GLN A 429 -14.89 34.59 -28.46
N MET A 430 -14.78 34.69 -27.12
CA MET A 430 -14.13 35.84 -26.46
C MET A 430 -12.64 35.96 -26.80
N LYS A 431 -11.93 34.85 -26.92
CA LYS A 431 -10.53 34.85 -27.36
C LYS A 431 -10.39 35.33 -28.81
N GLU A 432 -11.27 34.90 -29.71
CA GLU A 432 -11.28 35.33 -31.08
C GLU A 432 -11.58 36.85 -31.22
N GLU A 433 -12.53 37.33 -30.43
CA GLU A 433 -12.83 38.77 -30.38
C GLU A 433 -11.66 39.60 -29.83
N GLN A 434 -11.00 39.11 -28.78
CA GLN A 434 -9.78 39.75 -28.25
C GLN A 434 -8.66 39.80 -29.26
N GLN A 435 -8.43 38.73 -30.02
CA GLN A 435 -7.42 38.67 -31.07
C GLN A 435 -7.75 39.64 -32.20
N LYS A 436 -9.02 39.74 -32.65
CA LYS A 436 -9.48 40.71 -33.66
C LYS A 436 -9.25 42.15 -33.16
N ARG A 437 -9.58 42.45 -31.89
CA ARG A 437 -9.35 43.78 -31.30
C ARG A 437 -7.87 44.15 -31.16
N GLN A 438 -7.00 43.17 -30.87
CA GLN A 438 -5.54 43.39 -30.79
C GLN A 438 -4.91 43.68 -32.16
N GLN A 439 -5.56 43.24 -33.26
CA GLN A 439 -5.14 43.48 -34.63
C GLN A 439 -5.71 44.81 -35.20
N SER A 440 -6.82 45.31 -34.67
CA SER A 440 -7.42 46.60 -35.03
C SER A 440 -6.95 47.66 -34.03
N SER A 441 -6.42 48.79 -34.55
CA SER A 441 -5.82 50.00 -33.94
C SER A 441 -5.74 50.19 -32.41
N LYS A 442 -4.72 50.97 -31.97
CA LYS A 442 -4.38 51.27 -30.56
C LYS A 442 -5.50 51.89 -29.71
N GLU A 443 -6.56 52.43 -30.27
CA GLU A 443 -7.66 53.08 -29.56
C GLU A 443 -8.70 52.07 -29.01
N ALA A 444 -8.86 50.91 -29.64
CA ALA A 444 -9.79 49.86 -29.19
C ALA A 444 -9.37 49.12 -27.91
N LYS A 445 -8.25 49.45 -27.31
CA LYS A 445 -7.74 48.81 -26.09
C LYS A 445 -8.39 49.29 -24.79
N LYS A 446 -9.29 50.25 -24.78
CA LYS A 446 -9.84 50.86 -23.57
C LYS A 446 -11.17 50.26 -23.07
N ASP A 447 -11.93 49.58 -23.95
CA ASP A 447 -13.15 48.94 -23.51
C ASP A 447 -12.88 47.51 -23.06
N ALA A 448 -12.86 47.33 -21.75
CA ALA A 448 -12.80 46.00 -21.16
C ALA A 448 -14.07 45.21 -21.55
N LEU A 449 -13.88 44.00 -22.07
CA LEU A 449 -14.99 43.08 -22.29
C LEU A 449 -15.65 42.76 -20.92
N PRO A 450 -16.97 42.45 -20.92
CA PRO A 450 -17.64 42.01 -19.69
C PRO A 450 -16.90 40.85 -19.04
N VAL A 451 -16.65 40.97 -17.75
CA VAL A 451 -15.87 39.99 -16.95
C VAL A 451 -16.78 38.86 -16.46
N GLU A 452 -17.71 38.40 -17.31
CA GLU A 452 -18.39 37.14 -16.99
C GLU A 452 -17.52 35.97 -17.38
N HIS A 453 -17.11 35.19 -16.41
CA HIS A 453 -16.35 33.97 -16.63
C HIS A 453 -17.33 32.77 -16.61
N PRO A 454 -17.37 31.96 -17.68
CA PRO A 454 -18.27 30.82 -17.73
C PRO A 454 -17.82 29.77 -16.68
N VAL A 455 -18.78 29.19 -16.02
CA VAL A 455 -18.54 28.06 -15.09
C VAL A 455 -18.24 26.83 -15.90
N ILE A 456 -17.00 26.31 -15.77
CA ILE A 456 -16.54 25.08 -16.40
C ILE A 456 -16.03 24.17 -15.30
N ARG A 457 -16.69 23.02 -15.11
CA ARG A 457 -16.47 22.13 -13.99
C ARG A 457 -15.84 20.79 -14.39
N TYR A 458 -16.04 20.33 -15.62
CA TYR A 458 -15.40 19.12 -16.14
C TYR A 458 -14.01 19.47 -16.66
N VAL A 459 -12.97 19.09 -15.93
CA VAL A 459 -11.57 19.47 -16.21
C VAL A 459 -10.68 18.24 -16.44
N PRO A 460 -9.69 18.33 -17.37
CA PRO A 460 -8.78 17.23 -17.64
C PRO A 460 -7.80 17.03 -16.46
N SER A 461 -7.30 15.83 -16.31
CA SER A 461 -6.27 15.49 -15.31
C SER A 461 -4.96 16.27 -15.53
N SER A 462 -4.68 16.65 -16.78
CA SER A 462 -3.50 17.44 -17.18
C SER A 462 -3.63 18.94 -16.96
N ILE A 463 -4.73 19.42 -16.35
CA ILE A 463 -4.94 20.84 -16.06
C ILE A 463 -3.75 21.42 -15.26
N SER A 464 -3.25 22.61 -15.60
CA SER A 464 -2.23 23.28 -14.80
C SER A 464 -2.80 23.83 -13.48
N ASN A 465 -1.94 24.03 -12.46
CA ASN A 465 -2.39 24.56 -11.17
C ASN A 465 -3.03 25.93 -11.32
N ALA A 466 -2.45 26.85 -12.11
CA ALA A 466 -3.01 28.17 -12.33
C ALA A 466 -4.43 28.10 -12.95
N VAL A 467 -4.62 27.23 -13.95
CA VAL A 467 -5.94 27.05 -14.56
C VAL A 467 -6.91 26.37 -13.61
N PHE A 468 -6.44 25.42 -12.78
CA PHE A 468 -7.26 24.78 -11.75
C PHE A 468 -7.80 25.81 -10.76
N TYR A 469 -6.93 26.68 -10.22
CA TYR A 469 -7.36 27.74 -9.32
C TYR A 469 -8.34 28.69 -10.00
N LYS A 470 -8.08 29.11 -11.25
CA LYS A 470 -9.00 29.93 -12.02
C LYS A 470 -10.38 29.26 -12.16
N ARG A 471 -10.43 27.99 -12.61
CA ARG A 471 -11.69 27.23 -12.74
C ARG A 471 -12.44 27.13 -11.42
N SER A 472 -11.71 26.89 -10.32
CA SER A 472 -12.32 26.83 -8.99
C SER A 472 -12.87 28.17 -8.51
N MET A 473 -12.20 29.29 -8.84
CA MET A 473 -12.68 30.65 -8.53
C MET A 473 -13.91 31.03 -9.35
N ASP A 474 -13.95 30.61 -10.62
CA ASP A 474 -15.08 30.87 -11.52
C ASP A 474 -16.29 29.95 -11.19
N ALA A 475 -16.03 28.76 -10.60
CA ALA A 475 -17.05 27.79 -10.28
C ALA A 475 -17.69 28.08 -8.90
N LYS A 476 -18.59 29.06 -8.86
CA LYS A 476 -19.31 29.49 -7.67
C LYS A 476 -20.82 29.55 -7.93
N ALA A 477 -21.58 29.43 -6.87
CA ALA A 477 -23.02 29.66 -6.87
C ALA A 477 -23.46 30.30 -5.54
N GLU A 478 -24.51 31.08 -5.57
CA GLU A 478 -25.19 31.56 -4.38
C GLU A 478 -26.16 30.48 -3.90
N VAL A 479 -26.03 30.05 -2.65
CA VAL A 479 -26.88 29.05 -2.00
C VAL A 479 -27.37 29.63 -0.68
N GLN A 480 -28.66 29.88 -0.53
CA GLN A 480 -29.28 30.44 0.67
C GLN A 480 -28.57 31.72 1.18
N GLY A 481 -28.21 32.61 0.25
CA GLY A 481 -27.54 33.90 0.54
C GLY A 481 -26.03 33.76 0.88
N ARG A 482 -25.40 32.61 0.63
CA ARG A 482 -23.98 32.40 0.82
C ARG A 482 -23.32 31.97 -0.49
N GLU A 483 -22.18 32.55 -0.80
CA GLU A 483 -21.36 32.08 -1.94
C GLU A 483 -20.71 30.72 -1.61
N MET A 484 -20.90 29.74 -2.47
CA MET A 484 -20.33 28.41 -2.36
C MET A 484 -19.51 28.05 -3.60
N HIS A 485 -18.31 27.56 -3.40
CA HIS A 485 -17.51 26.97 -4.50
C HIS A 485 -18.10 25.63 -4.93
N LEU A 486 -18.22 25.43 -6.24
CA LEU A 486 -18.74 24.21 -6.83
C LEU A 486 -17.63 23.17 -7.00
N HIS A 487 -18.00 21.88 -7.06
CA HIS A 487 -17.05 20.81 -7.33
C HIS A 487 -16.57 20.84 -8.78
N LEU A 488 -15.26 20.83 -8.97
CA LEU A 488 -14.68 20.41 -10.24
C LEU A 488 -14.72 18.88 -10.33
N TYR A 489 -14.74 18.36 -11.56
CA TYR A 489 -14.77 16.93 -11.80
C TYR A 489 -13.74 16.53 -12.86
N THR A 490 -13.08 15.41 -12.65
CA THR A 490 -12.11 14.81 -13.58
C THR A 490 -12.38 13.32 -13.73
N MET A 491 -12.48 12.87 -14.97
CA MET A 491 -12.37 11.45 -15.33
C MET A 491 -11.07 11.23 -16.10
N GLU A 492 -10.26 10.26 -15.66
CA GLU A 492 -9.02 9.88 -16.35
C GLU A 492 -8.95 8.37 -16.55
N SER A 493 -8.81 7.98 -17.80
CA SER A 493 -8.80 6.57 -18.19
C SER A 493 -7.47 5.86 -17.92
N GLU A 494 -6.38 6.61 -17.72
CA GLU A 494 -5.07 6.06 -17.46
C GLU A 494 -4.21 7.00 -16.59
N LEU A 495 -4.18 6.74 -15.29
CA LEU A 495 -3.43 7.54 -14.32
C LEU A 495 -1.94 7.71 -14.70
N ALA A 496 -1.32 6.70 -15.29
CA ALA A 496 0.09 6.79 -15.69
C ALA A 496 0.34 7.87 -16.77
N THR A 497 -0.64 8.12 -17.62
CA THR A 497 -0.59 9.20 -18.64
C THR A 497 -0.72 10.56 -17.97
N ALA A 498 -1.64 10.70 -17.02
CA ALA A 498 -1.78 11.91 -16.22
C ALA A 498 -0.50 12.26 -15.46
N LEU A 499 0.15 11.27 -14.87
CA LEU A 499 1.42 11.45 -14.14
C LEU A 499 2.57 11.92 -15.05
N ARG A 500 2.66 11.37 -16.27
CA ARG A 500 3.68 11.79 -17.26
C ARG A 500 3.51 13.24 -17.74
N ALA A 501 2.27 13.68 -17.89
CA ALA A 501 1.96 15.03 -18.32
C ALA A 501 2.28 16.10 -17.25
N GLN A 502 2.47 15.70 -16.01
CA GLN A 502 2.54 16.58 -14.84
C GLN A 502 3.95 16.72 -14.24
N VAL A 503 4.99 16.24 -14.92
CA VAL A 503 6.37 16.36 -14.45
C VAL A 503 6.71 17.83 -14.17
N GLY A 504 6.85 18.18 -12.89
CA GLY A 504 7.20 19.52 -12.40
C GLY A 504 6.08 20.33 -11.70
N SER A 505 4.80 19.93 -11.82
CA SER A 505 3.69 20.61 -11.12
C SER A 505 2.94 19.73 -10.12
N TRP A 506 3.46 18.56 -9.86
CA TRP A 506 2.77 17.49 -9.15
C TRP A 506 2.58 17.75 -7.63
N ALA A 507 3.58 18.30 -6.95
CA ALA A 507 3.50 18.56 -5.51
C ALA A 507 2.28 19.43 -5.14
N GLY A 508 2.03 20.47 -5.93
CA GLY A 508 0.89 21.35 -5.67
C GLY A 508 -0.49 20.69 -5.88
N LYS A 509 -0.60 19.67 -6.76
CA LYS A 509 -1.88 18.94 -6.94
C LYS A 509 -2.12 17.93 -5.85
N HIS A 510 -1.09 17.29 -5.35
CA HIS A 510 -1.21 16.37 -4.22
C HIS A 510 -1.80 17.10 -3.00
N ASP A 511 -1.30 18.29 -2.68
CA ASP A 511 -1.87 19.12 -1.62
C ASP A 511 -3.33 19.51 -1.88
N ILE A 512 -3.67 19.83 -3.13
CA ILE A 512 -5.06 20.11 -3.53
C ILE A 512 -5.95 18.88 -3.33
N GLU A 513 -5.47 17.68 -3.68
CA GLU A 513 -6.20 16.43 -3.47
C GLU A 513 -6.46 16.19 -1.98
N LEU A 514 -5.43 16.34 -1.13
CA LEU A 514 -5.55 16.21 0.33
C LEU A 514 -6.59 17.19 0.90
N LYS A 515 -6.53 18.45 0.49
CA LYS A 515 -7.45 19.52 0.92
C LYS A 515 -8.86 19.30 0.37
N SER A 516 -8.99 18.81 -0.85
CA SER A 516 -10.30 18.56 -1.47
C SER A 516 -11.12 17.50 -0.72
N PHE A 517 -10.48 16.51 -0.13
CA PHE A 517 -11.17 15.50 0.66
C PHE A 517 -11.88 16.11 1.87
N GLN A 518 -11.28 17.08 2.55
CA GLN A 518 -11.82 17.76 3.73
C GLN A 518 -12.48 19.11 3.40
N ASN A 519 -12.54 19.49 2.11
CA ASN A 519 -13.09 20.75 1.64
C ASN A 519 -12.41 21.99 2.26
N GLU A 520 -11.10 21.89 2.48
CA GLU A 520 -10.27 22.93 3.07
C GLU A 520 -10.00 24.07 2.07
N TYR A 521 -9.60 25.21 2.60
CA TYR A 521 -9.21 26.34 1.78
C TYR A 521 -7.78 26.23 1.30
N ALA A 522 -7.55 26.66 0.06
CA ALA A 522 -6.22 26.86 -0.51
C ALA A 522 -6.15 28.21 -1.23
N GLY A 523 -5.01 28.84 -1.19
CA GLY A 523 -4.79 30.13 -1.84
C GLY A 523 -3.54 30.13 -2.69
N VAL A 524 -3.54 31.01 -3.69
CA VAL A 524 -2.36 31.38 -4.47
C VAL A 524 -2.28 32.90 -4.54
N ASP A 525 -1.08 33.42 -4.35
CA ASP A 525 -0.79 34.83 -4.44
C ASP A 525 0.56 35.04 -5.14
N PHE A 526 0.50 35.62 -6.33
CA PHE A 526 1.67 35.87 -7.14
C PHE A 526 1.81 37.37 -7.43
N ALA A 527 3.02 37.85 -7.41
CA ALA A 527 3.32 39.30 -7.66
C ALA A 527 3.07 39.74 -9.14
N ASN A 528 2.81 38.79 -10.06
CA ASN A 528 2.57 39.13 -11.46
C ASN A 528 1.10 39.51 -11.68
N ALA A 529 0.88 40.70 -12.26
CA ALA A 529 -0.47 41.22 -12.55
C ALA A 529 -1.33 40.35 -13.48
N GLN A 530 -0.75 39.41 -14.23
CA GLN A 530 -1.46 38.47 -15.09
C GLN A 530 -1.73 37.11 -14.43
N SER A 531 -1.25 36.92 -13.21
CA SER A 531 -1.45 35.68 -12.47
C SER A 531 -2.83 35.65 -11.82
N THR A 532 -3.38 34.44 -11.71
CA THR A 532 -4.61 34.21 -10.94
C THR A 532 -4.27 34.19 -9.46
N ASN A 533 -4.79 35.14 -8.70
CA ASN A 533 -4.63 35.26 -7.26
C ASN A 533 -5.99 35.09 -6.58
N GLY A 534 -6.02 34.42 -5.45
CA GLY A 534 -7.21 34.28 -4.61
C GLY A 534 -7.26 33.01 -3.78
N ILE A 535 -8.31 32.91 -3.00
CA ILE A 535 -8.57 31.77 -2.13
C ILE A 535 -9.75 30.98 -2.68
N ILE A 536 -9.63 29.66 -2.70
CA ILE A 536 -10.67 28.72 -3.10
C ILE A 536 -10.97 27.76 -1.96
N GLN A 537 -12.19 27.29 -1.87
CA GLN A 537 -12.49 26.04 -1.16
C GLN A 537 -12.23 24.89 -2.13
N CYS A 538 -11.34 23.99 -1.75
CA CYS A 538 -10.98 22.86 -2.58
C CYS A 538 -12.13 21.84 -2.65
N ASN A 539 -12.79 21.78 -3.80
CA ASN A 539 -13.86 20.82 -4.09
C ASN A 539 -13.55 20.15 -5.43
N TRP A 540 -12.94 18.98 -5.39
CA TRP A 540 -12.51 18.30 -6.60
C TRP A 540 -12.82 16.81 -6.55
N ASN A 541 -13.70 16.37 -7.42
CA ASN A 541 -14.07 14.97 -7.58
C ASN A 541 -13.27 14.31 -8.68
N GLN A 542 -12.71 13.17 -8.38
CA GLN A 542 -11.83 12.43 -9.29
C GLN A 542 -12.28 10.98 -9.41
N VAL A 543 -12.40 10.51 -10.65
CA VAL A 543 -12.53 9.10 -11.00
C VAL A 543 -11.39 8.74 -11.92
N MET A 544 -10.52 7.85 -11.50
CA MET A 544 -9.33 7.46 -12.25
C MET A 544 -9.25 5.96 -12.42
N THR A 545 -8.93 5.49 -13.62
CA THR A 545 -8.61 4.09 -13.80
C THR A 545 -7.10 3.92 -13.93
N SER A 546 -6.58 2.80 -13.42
CA SER A 546 -5.15 2.54 -13.41
C SER A 546 -4.84 1.04 -13.41
N THR A 547 -3.58 0.73 -13.61
CA THR A 547 -2.99 -0.54 -13.19
C THR A 547 -2.42 -0.40 -11.78
N MET A 548 -2.12 -1.52 -11.12
CA MET A 548 -1.45 -1.52 -9.82
C MET A 548 -0.10 -0.78 -9.87
N ASP A 549 0.62 -0.91 -10.97
CA ASP A 549 1.89 -0.22 -11.18
C ASP A 549 1.72 1.31 -11.28
N GLY A 550 0.65 1.76 -11.95
CA GLY A 550 0.29 3.17 -11.99
C GLY A 550 -0.03 3.72 -10.59
N LEU A 551 -0.77 2.97 -9.76
CA LEU A 551 -1.02 3.33 -8.37
C LEU A 551 0.27 3.41 -7.55
N ARG A 552 1.17 2.42 -7.68
CA ARG A 552 2.48 2.44 -7.00
C ARG A 552 3.30 3.68 -7.36
N LYS A 553 3.31 4.06 -8.64
CA LYS A 553 4.00 5.28 -9.11
C LYS A 553 3.38 6.55 -8.53
N LYS A 554 2.07 6.60 -8.39
CA LYS A 554 1.38 7.72 -7.73
C LYS A 554 1.79 7.82 -6.26
N LEU A 555 1.80 6.72 -5.54
CA LEU A 555 2.15 6.67 -4.11
C LEU A 555 3.64 6.90 -3.86
N ALA A 556 4.51 6.53 -4.78
CA ALA A 556 5.95 6.79 -4.67
C ALA A 556 6.34 8.27 -4.79
N GLN A 557 5.42 9.12 -5.26
CA GLN A 557 5.63 10.57 -5.39
C GLN A 557 5.17 11.36 -4.18
N GLY A 558 4.38 10.74 -3.29
CA GLY A 558 3.92 11.30 -2.01
C GLY A 558 4.34 10.40 -0.85
N ASP A 559 4.45 10.95 0.34
CA ASP A 559 4.68 10.15 1.53
C ASP A 559 3.41 9.35 1.86
N ILE A 560 3.53 8.04 2.02
CA ILE A 560 2.42 7.18 2.47
C ILE A 560 1.88 7.64 3.85
N ASN A 561 2.72 8.31 4.63
CA ASN A 561 2.41 8.82 5.96
C ASN A 561 1.63 10.15 5.95
N ASP A 562 1.50 10.84 4.81
CA ASP A 562 0.72 12.09 4.71
C ASP A 562 -0.80 11.89 4.83
N GLY A 563 -1.22 10.63 4.94
CA GLY A 563 -2.62 10.25 5.08
C GLY A 563 -3.41 10.25 3.76
N PHE A 564 -2.76 10.37 2.60
CA PHE A 564 -3.43 10.31 1.30
C PHE A 564 -4.18 9.00 1.09
N VAL A 565 -3.55 7.87 1.45
CA VAL A 565 -4.15 6.52 1.29
C VAL A 565 -5.46 6.35 2.04
N THR A 566 -5.66 7.06 3.17
CA THR A 566 -6.91 7.00 3.95
C THR A 566 -8.03 7.80 3.30
N ARG A 567 -7.71 8.63 2.29
CA ARG A 567 -8.65 9.46 1.53
C ARG A 567 -9.06 8.82 0.21
N LEU A 568 -8.56 7.63 -0.11
CA LEU A 568 -8.85 6.94 -1.36
C LEU A 568 -10.05 6.01 -1.24
N SER A 569 -10.96 6.11 -2.18
CA SER A 569 -11.98 5.09 -2.45
C SER A 569 -11.49 4.23 -3.61
N ILE A 570 -11.19 2.96 -3.36
CA ILE A 570 -10.50 2.11 -4.34
C ILE A 570 -11.33 0.88 -4.64
N TRP A 571 -11.46 0.56 -5.92
CA TRP A 571 -11.90 -0.72 -6.41
C TRP A 571 -10.75 -1.46 -7.07
N VAL A 572 -10.48 -2.69 -6.63
CA VAL A 572 -9.57 -3.61 -7.31
C VAL A 572 -10.41 -4.60 -8.10
N MET A 573 -10.18 -4.66 -9.41
CA MET A 573 -10.95 -5.54 -10.29
C MET A 573 -10.53 -7.00 -10.14
N PRO A 574 -11.47 -7.95 -10.27
CA PRO A 574 -11.14 -9.37 -10.34
C PRO A 574 -10.25 -9.67 -11.55
N ASN A 575 -9.42 -10.70 -11.42
CA ASN A 575 -8.67 -11.22 -12.55
C ASN A 575 -9.63 -11.88 -13.56
N ASN A 576 -9.33 -11.74 -14.84
CA ASN A 576 -10.19 -12.28 -15.91
C ASN A 576 -10.08 -13.80 -16.09
N ASP A 577 -9.27 -14.52 -15.33
CA ASP A 577 -9.10 -15.98 -15.34
C ASP A 577 -9.14 -16.59 -16.76
N TYR A 578 -8.45 -15.93 -17.72
CA TYR A 578 -8.41 -16.31 -19.15
C TYR A 578 -9.78 -16.37 -19.85
N LYS A 579 -10.84 -15.76 -19.29
CA LYS A 579 -12.15 -15.72 -19.91
C LYS A 579 -12.11 -14.84 -21.17
N MET A 580 -12.50 -15.43 -22.29
CA MET A 580 -12.74 -14.69 -23.51
C MET A 580 -14.01 -13.83 -23.37
N ILE A 581 -13.96 -12.63 -23.92
CA ILE A 581 -15.16 -11.80 -24.07
C ILE A 581 -16.05 -12.48 -25.13
N ASP A 582 -17.27 -12.79 -24.76
CA ASP A 582 -18.23 -13.37 -25.70
C ASP A 582 -18.46 -12.41 -26.87
N LYS A 583 -18.40 -12.94 -28.08
CA LYS A 583 -18.69 -12.20 -29.31
C LYS A 583 -20.17 -11.83 -29.32
N SER A 584 -20.53 -10.69 -28.72
CA SER A 584 -21.89 -10.19 -28.82
C SER A 584 -22.12 -9.73 -30.26
N GLY A 585 -23.05 -10.33 -30.95
CA GLY A 585 -23.45 -9.89 -32.29
C GLY A 585 -24.16 -8.52 -32.33
N LYS A 586 -24.36 -7.90 -31.17
CA LYS A 586 -25.06 -6.61 -31.05
C LYS A 586 -24.04 -5.48 -30.91
N LYS A 587 -24.13 -4.48 -31.80
CA LYS A 587 -23.42 -3.21 -31.61
C LYS A 587 -23.99 -2.56 -30.34
N LYS A 588 -23.15 -2.30 -29.37
CA LYS A 588 -23.51 -1.46 -28.21
C LYS A 588 -23.61 -0.02 -28.71
N THR A 589 -24.82 0.43 -29.00
CA THR A 589 -25.09 1.84 -29.24
C THR A 589 -24.86 2.59 -27.94
N ILE A 590 -24.15 3.71 -27.98
CA ILE A 590 -24.19 4.71 -26.93
C ILE A 590 -25.62 5.26 -27.02
N GLU A 591 -26.49 4.84 -26.10
CA GLU A 591 -27.86 5.40 -26.06
C GLU A 591 -27.71 6.88 -25.73
N GLU A 592 -28.11 7.74 -26.68
CA GLU A 592 -28.11 9.19 -26.52
C GLU A 592 -29.11 9.61 -25.42
N ASP A 593 -30.15 8.82 -25.16
CA ASP A 593 -31.15 9.00 -24.12
C ASP A 593 -30.91 8.01 -22.96
N SER A 594 -29.84 8.24 -22.21
CA SER A 594 -29.57 7.42 -21.03
C SER A 594 -30.55 7.76 -19.89
N PRO A 595 -31.23 6.77 -19.27
CA PRO A 595 -32.07 7.00 -18.08
C PRO A 595 -31.29 7.61 -16.91
N LEU A 596 -29.95 7.62 -16.98
CA LEU A 596 -29.06 8.18 -15.97
C LEU A 596 -29.01 9.72 -15.97
N GLU A 597 -29.33 10.37 -17.11
CA GLU A 597 -29.33 11.84 -17.22
C GLU A 597 -30.36 12.50 -16.29
N LYS A 598 -31.53 11.86 -16.08
CA LYS A 598 -32.56 12.32 -15.16
C LYS A 598 -32.04 12.47 -13.73
N TRP A 599 -31.14 11.57 -13.30
CA TRP A 599 -30.58 11.61 -11.96
C TRP A 599 -29.64 12.78 -11.77
N GLY A 600 -28.85 13.13 -12.78
CA GLY A 600 -28.04 14.34 -12.78
C GLY A 600 -28.87 15.60 -12.58
N ALA A 601 -29.99 15.72 -13.31
CA ALA A 601 -30.93 16.86 -13.18
C ALA A 601 -31.57 16.94 -11.78
N ILE A 602 -32.05 15.81 -11.24
CA ILE A 602 -32.64 15.73 -9.90
C ILE A 602 -31.62 16.17 -8.84
N LEU A 603 -30.39 15.61 -8.89
CA LEU A 603 -29.36 15.91 -7.91
C LEU A 603 -28.88 17.37 -7.98
N GLN A 604 -28.80 17.96 -9.18
CA GLN A 604 -28.36 19.33 -9.37
C GLN A 604 -29.38 20.36 -8.86
N ASP A 605 -30.68 20.00 -8.78
CA ASP A 605 -31.76 20.83 -8.28
C ASP A 605 -31.76 20.96 -6.74
N VAL A 606 -31.04 20.09 -6.04
CA VAL A 606 -30.98 20.10 -4.56
C VAL A 606 -29.87 21.04 -4.08
N GLU A 607 -30.17 21.85 -3.08
CA GLU A 607 -29.23 22.78 -2.47
C GLU A 607 -29.44 22.91 -0.94
N GLY A 608 -28.35 23.30 -0.26
CA GLY A 608 -28.34 23.54 1.19
C GLY A 608 -27.96 22.30 1.99
N GLU A 609 -28.44 22.28 3.22
CA GLU A 609 -28.14 21.19 4.16
C GLU A 609 -28.93 19.92 3.82
N ILE A 610 -28.24 18.79 3.83
CA ILE A 610 -28.87 17.47 3.82
C ILE A 610 -28.89 16.96 5.24
N ASP A 611 -30.02 17.23 5.95
CA ASP A 611 -30.22 16.82 7.34
C ASP A 611 -30.63 15.34 7.38
N VAL A 612 -29.74 14.47 7.87
CA VAL A 612 -29.92 13.02 7.97
C VAL A 612 -29.28 12.48 9.28
N PRO A 613 -29.77 12.91 10.43
CA PRO A 613 -29.15 12.61 11.73
C PRO A 613 -29.01 11.11 11.99
N GLU A 614 -29.97 10.29 11.57
CA GLU A 614 -29.93 8.83 11.78
C GLU A 614 -28.74 8.19 11.06
N LEU A 615 -28.38 8.72 9.89
CA LEU A 615 -27.20 8.24 9.15
C LEU A 615 -25.91 8.71 9.82
N VAL A 616 -25.87 9.94 10.33
CA VAL A 616 -24.73 10.51 11.06
C VAL A 616 -24.45 9.69 12.31
N ASP A 617 -25.47 9.41 13.11
CA ASP A 617 -25.36 8.61 14.33
C ASP A 617 -24.90 7.19 14.03
N TYR A 618 -25.44 6.58 12.96
CA TYR A 618 -25.02 5.25 12.52
C TYR A 618 -23.53 5.20 12.11
N CYS A 619 -23.05 6.22 11.39
CA CYS A 619 -21.65 6.34 10.99
C CYS A 619 -20.73 6.53 12.21
N TYR A 620 -21.17 7.30 13.21
CA TYR A 620 -20.47 7.44 14.49
C TYR A 620 -20.35 6.10 15.22
N ASP A 621 -21.46 5.38 15.35
CA ASP A 621 -21.51 4.08 16.03
C ASP A 621 -20.67 3.03 15.30
N TRP A 622 -20.67 3.06 13.96
CA TRP A 622 -19.78 2.22 13.18
C TRP A 622 -18.29 2.54 13.50
N CYS A 623 -17.92 3.83 13.49
CA CYS A 623 -16.56 4.27 13.81
C CYS A 623 -16.14 3.89 15.23
N LYS A 624 -17.06 4.04 16.19
CA LYS A 624 -16.84 3.65 17.58
C LYS A 624 -16.61 2.14 17.73
N ARG A 625 -17.42 1.30 17.07
CA ARG A 625 -17.19 -0.16 17.04
C ARG A 625 -15.83 -0.50 16.49
N GLN A 626 -15.39 0.13 15.38
CA GLN A 626 -14.03 -0.09 14.84
C GLN A 626 -12.95 0.37 15.82
N CYS A 627 -13.17 1.47 16.55
CA CYS A 627 -12.26 1.93 17.60
C CYS A 627 -12.12 0.93 18.74
N ASP A 628 -13.25 0.42 19.22
CA ASP A 628 -13.27 -0.55 20.32
C ASP A 628 -12.59 -1.86 19.90
N MET A 629 -12.81 -2.29 18.66
CA MET A 629 -12.13 -3.46 18.09
C MET A 629 -10.62 -3.24 17.94
N ALA A 630 -10.21 -2.08 17.41
CA ALA A 630 -8.80 -1.72 17.30
C ALA A 630 -8.10 -1.72 18.67
N ARG A 631 -8.76 -1.21 19.68
CA ARG A 631 -8.21 -1.21 21.05
C ARG A 631 -8.09 -2.60 21.65
N LEU A 632 -9.10 -3.47 21.43
CA LEU A 632 -9.08 -4.85 21.91
C LEU A 632 -8.00 -5.69 21.24
N GLU A 633 -7.77 -5.46 19.95
CA GLU A 633 -6.81 -6.20 19.14
C GLU A 633 -5.42 -5.55 19.14
N ASP A 634 -5.29 -4.35 19.69
CA ASP A 634 -4.11 -3.49 19.58
C ASP A 634 -3.70 -3.30 18.10
N ASP A 635 -4.73 -3.10 17.26
CA ASP A 635 -4.59 -2.98 15.81
C ASP A 635 -4.55 -1.51 15.40
N GLU A 636 -3.34 -0.99 15.26
CA GLU A 636 -3.11 0.39 14.85
C GLU A 636 -3.56 0.68 13.41
N LEU A 637 -3.64 -0.32 12.53
CA LEU A 637 -4.09 -0.13 11.16
C LEU A 637 -5.60 0.15 11.11
N VAL A 638 -6.38 -0.62 11.88
CA VAL A 638 -7.81 -0.38 12.03
C VAL A 638 -8.04 1.03 12.60
N ASP A 639 -7.30 1.43 13.64
CA ASP A 639 -7.40 2.80 14.19
C ASP A 639 -7.00 3.88 13.18
N TYR A 640 -6.01 3.61 12.35
CA TYR A 640 -5.54 4.56 11.34
C TYR A 640 -6.58 4.84 10.25
N PHE A 641 -7.22 3.80 9.69
CA PHE A 641 -8.16 3.93 8.59
C PHE A 641 -9.57 4.33 9.01
N ARG A 642 -10.10 3.82 10.15
CA ARG A 642 -11.48 4.05 10.59
C ARG A 642 -11.90 5.53 10.67
N LYS A 643 -10.95 6.43 10.85
CA LYS A 643 -11.23 7.86 11.11
C LYS A 643 -11.82 8.60 9.91
N ARG A 644 -11.58 8.15 8.68
CA ARG A 644 -12.07 8.80 7.46
C ARG A 644 -13.11 8.01 6.67
N VAL A 645 -13.24 6.75 6.95
CA VAL A 645 -14.24 5.88 6.32
C VAL A 645 -15.67 6.37 6.52
N PRO A 646 -16.10 6.86 7.71
CA PRO A 646 -17.44 7.38 7.92
C PRO A 646 -17.83 8.53 6.97
N ILE A 647 -16.87 9.36 6.59
CA ILE A 647 -17.09 10.43 5.61
C ILE A 647 -17.52 9.84 4.26
N TYR A 648 -16.90 8.76 3.81
CA TYR A 648 -17.29 8.06 2.60
C TYR A 648 -18.63 7.32 2.76
N MET A 649 -18.93 6.76 3.92
CA MET A 649 -20.24 6.18 4.21
C MET A 649 -21.33 7.19 3.97
N MET A 650 -21.19 8.41 4.49
CA MET A 650 -22.10 9.54 4.23
C MET A 650 -22.15 9.89 2.74
N ARG A 651 -20.99 10.11 2.12
CA ARG A 651 -20.88 10.56 0.73
C ARG A 651 -21.53 9.62 -0.28
N TYR A 652 -21.44 8.31 -0.07
CA TYR A 652 -22.06 7.32 -0.95
C TYR A 652 -23.53 7.12 -0.68
N THR A 653 -23.97 7.30 0.57
CA THR A 653 -25.37 7.08 0.96
C THR A 653 -26.27 8.30 0.70
N ILE A 654 -25.74 9.53 0.85
CA ILE A 654 -26.51 10.75 0.60
C ILE A 654 -27.10 10.80 -0.82
N PRO A 655 -26.36 10.57 -1.92
CA PRO A 655 -26.95 10.55 -3.27
C PRO A 655 -28.07 9.54 -3.43
N ARG A 656 -27.98 8.36 -2.79
CA ARG A 656 -29.03 7.34 -2.78
C ARG A 656 -30.32 7.85 -2.12
N ILE A 657 -30.18 8.44 -0.93
CA ILE A 657 -31.32 9.02 -0.20
C ILE A 657 -31.96 10.13 -1.03
N VAL A 658 -31.17 11.05 -1.57
CA VAL A 658 -31.65 12.17 -2.37
C VAL A 658 -32.42 11.68 -3.61
N MET A 659 -31.86 10.74 -4.37
CA MET A 659 -32.54 10.21 -5.56
C MET A 659 -33.87 9.54 -5.22
N ARG A 660 -33.98 8.84 -4.10
CA ARG A 660 -35.19 8.16 -3.67
C ARG A 660 -36.20 9.14 -3.07
N GLU A 661 -35.77 10.04 -2.22
CA GLU A 661 -36.65 10.90 -1.41
C GLU A 661 -36.92 12.26 -2.05
N TYR A 662 -36.37 12.58 -3.25
CA TYR A 662 -36.47 13.87 -3.89
C TYR A 662 -37.90 14.41 -3.93
N GLN A 663 -38.90 13.61 -4.37
CA GLN A 663 -40.30 14.03 -4.46
C GLN A 663 -40.92 14.26 -3.09
N ASN A 664 -40.59 13.42 -2.12
CA ASN A 664 -41.00 13.58 -0.73
C ASN A 664 -40.42 14.86 -0.11
N PHE A 665 -39.13 15.11 -0.35
CA PHE A 665 -38.46 16.32 0.15
C PHE A 665 -39.08 17.58 -0.43
N ARG A 666 -39.38 17.62 -1.72
CA ARG A 666 -40.06 18.74 -2.36
C ARG A 666 -41.43 19.08 -1.72
N GLN A 667 -42.10 18.08 -1.14
CA GLN A 667 -43.40 18.26 -0.45
C GLN A 667 -43.26 18.57 1.04
N THR A 668 -42.29 17.95 1.72
CA THR A 668 -42.19 17.95 3.18
C THR A 668 -41.03 18.73 3.75
N GLY A 669 -40.03 19.05 2.93
CA GLY A 669 -38.74 19.61 3.36
C GLY A 669 -37.89 18.68 4.21
N LYS A 670 -38.17 17.36 4.24
CA LYS A 670 -37.48 16.41 5.10
C LYS A 670 -36.94 15.21 4.28
N TRP A 671 -35.72 14.82 4.58
CA TRP A 671 -35.11 13.58 4.10
C TRP A 671 -35.52 12.42 5.02
N ARG A 672 -35.71 11.25 4.46
CA ARG A 672 -35.98 10.02 5.22
C ARG A 672 -34.84 9.02 5.03
N VAL A 673 -34.25 8.60 6.13
CA VAL A 673 -33.27 7.50 6.15
C VAL A 673 -34.01 6.19 6.37
N GLN A 674 -33.74 5.19 5.55
CA GLN A 674 -34.33 3.86 5.66
C GLN A 674 -33.29 2.86 6.18
N ALA A 675 -33.74 1.70 6.70
CA ALA A 675 -32.85 0.66 7.20
C ALA A 675 -31.83 0.18 6.14
N ASP A 676 -32.24 0.14 4.87
CA ASP A 676 -31.37 -0.26 3.78
C ASP A 676 -30.31 0.78 3.42
N ASP A 677 -30.53 2.06 3.76
CA ASP A 677 -29.49 3.09 3.65
C ASP A 677 -28.39 2.86 4.69
N LEU A 678 -28.77 2.47 5.91
CA LEU A 678 -27.80 2.15 6.96
C LEU A 678 -27.00 0.89 6.62
N LYS A 679 -27.64 -0.13 6.03
CA LYS A 679 -26.94 -1.33 5.53
C LYS A 679 -25.99 -0.97 4.37
N PHE A 680 -26.43 -0.12 3.46
CA PHE A 680 -25.61 0.36 2.35
C PHE A 680 -24.41 1.15 2.87
N ALA A 681 -24.60 2.07 3.81
CA ALA A 681 -23.51 2.78 4.46
C ALA A 681 -22.52 1.83 5.13
N LYS A 682 -23.03 0.80 5.85
CA LYS A 682 -22.19 -0.25 6.45
C LYS A 682 -21.37 -0.99 5.42
N LEU A 683 -22.00 -1.43 4.32
CA LEU A 683 -21.31 -2.14 3.23
C LEU A 683 -20.16 -1.30 2.67
N ILE A 684 -20.40 -0.02 2.38
CA ILE A 684 -19.35 0.91 1.91
C ILE A 684 -18.24 1.05 2.95
N GLY A 685 -18.60 1.23 4.23
CA GLY A 685 -17.63 1.35 5.31
C GLY A 685 -16.77 0.11 5.47
N ASP A 686 -17.38 -1.06 5.53
CA ASP A 686 -16.70 -2.34 5.69
C ASP A 686 -15.79 -2.63 4.49
N TYR A 687 -16.26 -2.36 3.27
CA TYR A 687 -15.45 -2.54 2.06
C TYR A 687 -14.25 -1.60 2.02
N LEU A 688 -14.44 -0.30 2.26
CA LEU A 688 -13.35 0.66 2.21
C LEU A 688 -12.31 0.38 3.30
N MET A 689 -12.74 0.03 4.49
CA MET A 689 -11.84 -0.40 5.57
C MET A 689 -11.03 -1.61 5.15
N TYR A 690 -11.71 -2.65 4.64
CA TYR A 690 -11.08 -3.87 4.15
C TYR A 690 -10.04 -3.58 3.07
N ILE A 691 -10.42 -2.88 1.99
CA ILE A 691 -9.55 -2.68 0.85
C ILE A 691 -8.35 -1.77 1.14
N GLN A 692 -8.52 -0.76 2.01
CA GLN A 692 -7.43 0.13 2.40
C GLN A 692 -6.39 -0.59 3.25
N ILE A 693 -6.82 -1.40 4.24
CA ILE A 693 -5.90 -2.23 5.03
C ILE A 693 -5.22 -3.25 4.13
N TYR A 694 -5.98 -3.91 3.26
CA TYR A 694 -5.49 -4.88 2.29
C TYR A 694 -4.36 -4.31 1.42
N LEU A 695 -4.55 -3.12 0.84
CA LEU A 695 -3.60 -2.53 -0.10
C LEU A 695 -2.40 -1.84 0.58
N PHE A 696 -2.61 -1.26 1.75
CA PHE A 696 -1.65 -0.32 2.34
C PHE A 696 -1.16 -0.72 3.73
N GLY A 697 -1.80 -1.69 4.40
CA GLY A 697 -1.50 -2.02 5.78
C GLY A 697 -0.03 -2.32 6.02
N SER A 698 0.55 -3.27 5.29
CA SER A 698 1.95 -3.65 5.44
C SER A 698 2.94 -2.50 5.18
N LYS A 699 2.63 -1.62 4.23
CA LYS A 699 3.50 -0.46 3.94
C LYS A 699 3.46 0.59 5.03
N ILE A 700 2.29 0.79 5.66
CA ILE A 700 2.14 1.72 6.78
C ILE A 700 2.87 1.19 8.00
N GLU A 701 2.78 -0.12 8.28
CA GLU A 701 3.53 -0.75 9.36
C GLU A 701 5.05 -0.56 9.15
N GLN A 702 5.57 -0.91 7.98
CA GLN A 702 6.98 -0.71 7.66
C GLN A 702 7.43 0.76 7.76
N ALA A 703 6.61 1.70 7.30
CA ALA A 703 6.91 3.13 7.40
C ALA A 703 6.94 3.60 8.87
N LYS A 704 6.03 3.12 9.72
CA LYS A 704 6.02 3.42 11.16
C LYS A 704 7.23 2.82 11.87
N GLU A 705 7.60 1.58 11.58
CA GLU A 705 8.79 0.92 12.12
C GLU A 705 10.05 1.72 11.77
N LYS A 706 10.19 2.14 10.54
CA LYS A 706 11.31 2.97 10.08
C LYS A 706 11.37 4.33 10.79
N ILE A 707 10.23 4.99 10.97
CA ILE A 707 10.16 6.24 11.75
C ILE A 707 10.53 5.98 13.22
N ALA A 708 10.04 4.90 13.82
CA ALA A 708 10.38 4.54 15.19
C ALA A 708 11.88 4.23 15.34
N GLU A 709 12.52 3.66 14.34
CA GLU A 709 13.97 3.47 14.30
C GLU A 709 14.72 4.81 14.10
N ASP A 710 14.23 5.70 13.25
CA ASP A 710 14.83 7.02 13.03
C ASP A 710 14.65 7.96 14.23
N VAL A 711 13.55 7.83 14.98
CA VAL A 711 13.21 8.61 16.18
C VAL A 711 13.83 8.00 17.43
N ARG A 712 14.22 6.72 17.42
CA ARG A 712 15.08 6.21 18.50
C ARG A 712 16.29 7.13 18.55
N PRO A 713 16.52 7.84 19.66
CA PRO A 713 17.71 8.68 19.75
C PRO A 713 18.87 7.75 19.40
N ARG A 714 19.58 8.07 18.33
CA ARG A 714 20.91 7.50 18.09
C ARG A 714 21.73 8.03 19.23
N ILE A 715 21.67 7.35 20.36
CA ILE A 715 22.60 7.56 21.44
C ILE A 715 23.93 7.18 20.81
N ARG A 716 24.66 8.18 20.31
CA ARG A 716 26.08 7.98 19.99
C ARG A 716 26.67 7.48 21.28
N LYS A 717 26.90 6.17 21.37
CA LYS A 717 27.62 5.60 22.49
C LYS A 717 28.90 6.41 22.60
N SER A 718 29.15 6.98 23.78
CA SER A 718 30.41 7.71 24.00
C SER A 718 31.56 6.75 23.70
N LYS A 719 32.70 7.25 23.23
CA LYS A 719 33.89 6.40 23.04
C LYS A 719 34.21 5.61 24.30
N PHE A 720 33.85 6.13 25.47
CA PHE A 720 34.01 5.48 26.74
C PHE A 720 33.02 4.33 26.94
N ALA A 721 31.75 4.50 26.56
CA ALA A 721 30.73 3.44 26.66
C ALA A 721 31.09 2.23 25.77
N VAL A 722 31.52 2.46 24.52
CA VAL A 722 31.99 1.39 23.61
C VAL A 722 33.21 0.68 24.19
N PHE A 723 34.14 1.44 24.76
CA PHE A 723 35.33 0.88 25.43
C PHE A 723 34.94 0.05 26.66
N PHE A 724 34.03 0.57 27.50
CA PHE A 724 33.55 -0.13 28.67
C PHE A 724 32.87 -1.46 28.34
N GLU A 725 32.08 -1.51 27.31
CA GLU A 725 31.47 -2.75 26.80
C GLU A 725 32.53 -3.78 26.40
N SER A 726 33.63 -3.35 25.80
CA SER A 726 34.73 -4.22 25.35
C SER A 726 35.58 -4.80 26.50
N LEU A 727 35.48 -4.25 27.72
CA LEU A 727 36.19 -4.81 28.87
C LEU A 727 35.60 -6.14 29.31
N SER A 728 36.43 -7.07 29.79
CA SER A 728 36.00 -8.33 30.38
C SER A 728 35.10 -8.10 31.58
N GLU A 729 34.25 -9.09 31.96
CA GLU A 729 33.38 -9.05 33.14
C GLU A 729 34.15 -8.68 34.41
N THR A 730 35.37 -9.18 34.53
CA THR A 730 36.32 -8.80 35.56
C THR A 730 37.59 -8.26 34.90
N PHE A 731 38.06 -7.09 35.31
CA PHE A 731 39.23 -6.45 34.72
C PHE A 731 40.10 -5.77 35.77
N THR A 732 41.37 -5.45 35.42
CA THR A 732 42.31 -4.73 36.27
C THR A 732 42.43 -3.28 35.86
N ILE A 733 42.89 -2.43 36.79
CA ILE A 733 43.15 -1.01 36.52
C ILE A 733 44.23 -0.84 35.44
N GLU A 734 45.23 -1.75 35.42
CA GLU A 734 46.33 -1.74 34.43
C GLU A 734 45.80 -2.11 33.03
N GLU A 735 44.83 -3.06 32.95
CA GLU A 735 44.16 -3.42 31.71
C GLU A 735 43.30 -2.25 31.18
N PHE A 736 42.62 -1.56 32.08
CA PHE A 736 41.88 -0.34 31.75
C PHE A 736 42.82 0.78 31.25
N GLU A 737 43.92 1.08 31.95
CA GLU A 737 44.89 2.12 31.56
C GLU A 737 45.61 1.82 30.25
N ARG A 738 45.84 0.56 29.91
CA ARG A 738 46.49 0.13 28.67
C ARG A 738 45.63 0.40 27.45
N ASN A 739 44.31 0.23 27.59
CA ASN A 739 43.41 0.24 26.49
C ASN A 739 42.57 1.55 26.38
N TYR A 740 42.60 2.42 27.41
CA TYR A 740 41.87 3.67 27.42
C TYR A 740 42.71 4.87 27.89
N SER A 741 42.93 5.82 27.01
CA SER A 741 43.64 7.07 27.33
C SER A 741 42.64 8.20 27.64
N SER A 742 42.71 8.75 28.84
CA SER A 742 41.86 9.84 29.33
C SER A 742 42.67 10.94 29.98
N LYS A 743 42.12 12.16 30.05
CA LYS A 743 42.67 13.29 30.82
C LYS A 743 42.60 13.02 32.33
N ASN A 744 41.70 12.21 32.79
CA ASN A 744 41.53 11.78 34.19
C ASN A 744 42.32 10.51 34.44
N SER A 745 42.91 10.36 35.61
CA SER A 745 43.58 9.10 35.96
C SER A 745 42.56 7.95 36.10
N ALA A 746 42.97 6.74 35.73
CA ALA A 746 42.11 5.55 35.82
C ALA A 746 41.53 5.35 37.22
N LYS A 747 42.27 5.74 38.25
CA LYS A 747 41.80 5.66 39.65
C LYS A 747 40.59 6.57 39.91
N VAL A 748 40.57 7.76 39.34
CA VAL A 748 39.44 8.73 39.45
C VAL A 748 38.23 8.18 38.71
N ILE A 749 38.43 7.62 37.48
CA ILE A 749 37.36 7.03 36.70
C ILE A 749 36.77 5.82 37.41
N MET A 750 37.59 4.92 37.91
CA MET A 750 37.15 3.75 38.67
C MET A 750 36.37 4.14 39.93
N SER A 751 36.81 5.17 40.66
CA SER A 751 36.09 5.67 41.82
C SER A 751 34.69 6.18 41.44
N ARG A 752 34.55 6.88 40.32
CA ARG A 752 33.25 7.34 39.80
C ARG A 752 32.35 6.16 39.41
N LEU A 753 32.87 5.18 38.65
CA LEU A 753 32.12 4.01 38.24
C LEU A 753 31.63 3.15 39.43
N VAL A 754 32.43 3.05 40.49
CA VAL A 754 32.00 2.40 41.71
C VAL A 754 30.90 3.20 42.43
N ASN A 755 31.02 4.53 42.47
CA ASN A 755 30.00 5.40 43.07
C ASN A 755 28.68 5.39 42.27
N LEU A 756 28.76 5.21 40.97
CA LEU A 756 27.57 5.06 40.08
C LEU A 756 26.94 3.65 40.12
N GLY A 757 27.59 2.70 40.85
CA GLY A 757 27.11 1.34 40.94
C GLY A 757 27.21 0.52 39.65
N VAL A 758 28.05 0.94 38.71
CA VAL A 758 28.22 0.22 37.41
C VAL A 758 29.40 -0.77 37.46
N VAL A 759 30.30 -0.61 38.43
CA VAL A 759 31.35 -1.58 38.73
C VAL A 759 31.47 -1.77 40.24
N GLU A 760 31.86 -2.93 40.67
CA GLU A 760 32.25 -3.21 42.04
C GLU A 760 33.77 -3.46 42.17
N ARG A 761 34.35 -3.08 43.26
CA ARG A 761 35.76 -3.35 43.56
C ARG A 761 35.91 -4.68 44.30
N ILE A 762 36.47 -5.69 43.63
CA ILE A 762 36.71 -7.01 44.21
C ILE A 762 37.88 -6.98 45.17
N LYS A 763 39.00 -6.36 44.76
CA LYS A 763 40.21 -6.14 45.56
C LYS A 763 40.99 -4.95 45.03
N VAL A 764 42.08 -4.57 45.70
CA VAL A 764 42.91 -3.43 45.25
C VAL A 764 43.35 -3.63 43.80
N GLY A 765 42.92 -2.72 42.89
CA GLY A 765 43.26 -2.73 41.47
C GLY A 765 42.44 -3.70 40.58
N GLN A 766 41.46 -4.45 41.13
CA GLN A 766 40.59 -5.36 40.38
C GLN A 766 39.12 -5.05 40.59
N TYR A 767 38.37 -5.02 39.47
CA TYR A 767 36.98 -4.60 39.42
C TYR A 767 36.13 -5.61 38.64
N ARG A 768 34.81 -5.63 38.90
CA ARG A 768 33.81 -6.42 38.18
C ARG A 768 32.75 -5.48 37.61
N LYS A 769 32.34 -5.70 36.38
CA LYS A 769 31.16 -5.02 35.78
C LYS A 769 29.90 -5.50 36.53
N LEU A 770 29.00 -4.57 36.82
CA LEU A 770 27.64 -4.82 37.31
C LEU A 770 26.60 -4.57 36.23
N VAL A 771 26.98 -3.90 35.15
CA VAL A 771 26.13 -3.62 33.96
C VAL A 771 26.92 -3.91 32.69
N GLU A 772 26.26 -4.39 31.66
CA GLU A 772 26.88 -4.64 30.36
C GLU A 772 26.95 -3.34 29.53
N ASP A 773 25.88 -2.53 29.54
CA ASP A 773 25.80 -1.24 28.86
C ASP A 773 25.66 -0.10 29.88
N LEU A 774 26.57 0.89 29.84
CA LEU A 774 26.52 2.08 30.66
C LEU A 774 25.27 2.92 30.45
N ASN A 775 24.69 2.88 29.22
CA ASN A 775 23.50 3.63 28.90
C ASN A 775 22.22 3.12 29.59
N ASP A 776 22.24 1.88 30.13
CA ASP A 776 21.13 1.32 30.89
C ASP A 776 21.05 1.84 32.30
N THR A 777 22.07 2.60 32.75
CA THR A 777 22.14 3.15 34.09
C THR A 777 21.62 4.58 34.14
N PRO A 778 20.48 4.87 34.81
CA PRO A 778 19.88 6.21 34.84
C PRO A 778 20.84 7.30 35.36
N ALA A 779 21.73 6.95 36.31
CA ALA A 779 22.70 7.87 36.88
C ALA A 779 23.79 8.33 35.90
N TYR A 780 24.12 7.50 34.88
CA TYR A 780 25.16 7.85 33.91
C TYR A 780 24.66 8.91 32.88
N LYS A 781 23.36 8.91 32.59
CA LYS A 781 22.74 9.89 31.67
C LYS A 781 22.74 11.34 32.20
N VAL A 782 22.84 11.51 33.50
CA VAL A 782 22.83 12.84 34.14
C VAL A 782 24.21 13.49 34.14
N GLU A 783 25.29 12.72 34.02
CA GLU A 783 26.67 13.26 34.03
C GLU A 783 27.21 13.63 32.64
N GLU A 784 26.57 13.19 31.55
CA GLU A 784 26.92 13.59 30.15
C GLU A 784 26.14 14.83 29.65
N SER A 785 25.09 15.28 30.33
CA SER A 785 24.37 16.52 30.07
C SER A 785 24.96 17.72 30.86
#